data_a7811b7f93e8017986a2cf2712435fae
#
_entry.id   a7811b7f93e8017986a2cf2712435fae
#
_cell.length_a   1.000
_cell.length_b   1.000
_cell.length_c   1.000
_cell.angle_alpha   90.00
_cell.angle_beta   90.00
_cell.angle_gamma   90.00
#
_symmetry.space_group_name_H-M   'P 1'
#
loop_
_entity.id
_entity.type
_entity.pdbx_description
1 polymer ?
#
loop_
_entity_poly.entity_id
_entity_poly.type
_entity_poly.pdbx_seq_one_letter_code
_entity_poly.pdbx_strand_id
1 'polypeptide(L)'
;CLVMVFSLLPFTASAASAMPINEETFPDPVFREYVLKIVGSSVLTEEKAQQIEVLDVSKNNIKKVLGKRDPITSLRGIKYLKYVKDLNCSYQKLKTLNLELNSRVEKLNCSGNQLTDLWLYSKGSSIRYLDCGGNKFTALDLSKCSELTELNCGWNQITALDLSANTKLQKIVAGSNKLTALDTRNLPELTYLNLWGNDDLKSIDVSKNPKLEILSASHGKLTSLNVKNNRKLVELYVYNNQLTALDVSSNYLLKKLSCYENQITALDLSYNGALEDLSVNDNPITELDLHPLSNLQDLSCSAMQLKKLDVDRCPKLRLLYCNDNQIETLDLRSNKKLEVLYCQNNRLSWLDLSSNTALDPAKVDCSGNVYDIKVDRNLQYRVYPDLPCYGATEGTYFTAARASDWTGGTVSKVDGWDVLTLNNRDVKEVTYKYDTGNAKIGKVAFTLKTEVPAKYITISFDPNGGTGTMKPMRVKAGENYTLPECTFTPPEGREFAGWLAVNGTVYPAGTKVISSYDQSFKATWKDKEAAEITITFDPNGGTGTMQPMKVKSGESFTLPECTFTPPEGKEFAGWLASTGKIFPAGTPSYYYHDDTLKATWKDKAEVDVTEMFTDVTKNWAYPGIQYCVTHQLMSGVGGNLFAPKMTTTRAQIVQILY
;
A
#
# COMPACT_ATOMS: atom_id res chain seq x y z
N CYS A 1 70.38 -15.14 53.54
CA CYS A 1 69.27 -15.85 52.93
C CYS A 1 67.96 -15.37 53.54
N LEU A 2 67.29 -14.45 52.90
CA LEU A 2 65.95 -14.05 53.30
C LEU A 2 64.96 -14.70 52.32
N VAL A 3 64.17 -15.61 52.83
CA VAL A 3 63.07 -16.23 52.08
C VAL A 3 61.85 -15.34 52.22
N MET A 4 61.48 -14.65 51.12
CA MET A 4 60.20 -13.98 51.06
C MET A 4 59.08 -15.01 50.71
N VAL A 5 58.22 -15.24 51.67
CA VAL A 5 57.00 -16.01 51.51
C VAL A 5 55.97 -15.05 50.84
N PHE A 6 55.73 -15.25 49.58
CA PHE A 6 54.56 -14.61 48.90
C PHE A 6 53.33 -15.37 49.36
N SER A 7 52.55 -14.78 50.23
CA SER A 7 51.20 -15.22 50.52
C SER A 7 50.30 -14.94 49.24
N LEU A 8 49.97 -16.03 48.58
CA LEU A 8 48.88 -16.04 47.58
C LEU A 8 47.58 -15.69 48.30
N LEU A 9 47.23 -14.42 48.27
CA LEU A 9 45.82 -14.03 48.52
C LEU A 9 44.94 -14.70 47.44
N PRO A 10 43.89 -15.41 47.84
CA PRO A 10 42.94 -15.91 46.82
C PRO A 10 42.33 -14.71 46.08
N PHE A 11 42.49 -14.70 44.78
CA PHE A 11 41.71 -13.85 43.93
C PHE A 11 40.24 -14.18 44.23
N THR A 12 39.59 -13.38 45.04
CA THR A 12 38.14 -13.43 45.17
C THR A 12 37.61 -12.98 43.80
N ALA A 13 37.16 -13.96 43.00
CA ALA A 13 36.34 -13.68 41.84
C ALA A 13 35.23 -12.73 42.32
N SER A 14 35.20 -11.53 41.78
CA SER A 14 34.12 -10.59 42.00
C SER A 14 32.81 -11.37 41.85
N ALA A 15 32.06 -11.47 42.95
CA ALA A 15 30.75 -12.12 42.91
C ALA A 15 29.92 -11.43 41.79
N ALA A 16 29.75 -12.17 40.72
CA ALA A 16 28.92 -11.69 39.61
C ALA A 16 27.61 -11.23 40.22
N SER A 17 27.23 -9.97 40.03
CA SER A 17 26.06 -9.35 40.65
C SER A 17 24.80 -10.12 40.28
N ALA A 18 24.36 -10.97 41.21
CA ALA A 18 23.17 -11.78 41.06
C ALA A 18 21.94 -10.87 41.13
N MET A 19 21.08 -10.88 40.09
CA MET A 19 19.90 -10.04 39.98
C MET A 19 18.67 -10.76 40.53
N PRO A 20 17.94 -10.22 41.52
CA PRO A 20 16.71 -10.85 41.99
C PRO A 20 15.63 -10.79 40.94
N ILE A 21 14.87 -11.87 40.75
CA ILE A 21 13.70 -11.94 39.88
C ILE A 21 12.48 -11.65 40.71
N ASN A 22 12.11 -10.37 40.81
CA ASN A 22 11.00 -9.84 41.62
C ASN A 22 10.18 -8.77 40.87
N GLU A 23 9.29 -8.11 41.57
CA GLU A 23 8.39 -7.08 40.97
C GLU A 23 9.14 -5.82 40.52
N GLU A 24 10.25 -5.48 41.11
CA GLU A 24 11.05 -4.33 40.72
C GLU A 24 11.82 -4.59 39.41
N THR A 25 12.36 -5.78 39.26
CA THR A 25 13.18 -6.17 38.11
C THR A 25 12.35 -6.69 36.93
N PHE A 26 11.27 -7.44 37.23
CA PHE A 26 10.30 -8.01 36.25
C PHE A 26 8.88 -7.71 36.72
N PRO A 27 8.35 -6.51 36.46
CA PRO A 27 7.04 -6.07 37.00
C PRO A 27 5.85 -6.90 36.52
N ASP A 28 5.86 -7.33 35.24
CA ASP A 28 4.76 -8.13 34.69
C ASP A 28 4.75 -9.52 35.35
N PRO A 29 3.64 -9.93 35.99
CA PRO A 29 3.60 -11.17 36.75
C PRO A 29 3.74 -12.42 35.90
N VAL A 30 3.23 -12.41 34.67
CA VAL A 30 3.31 -13.57 33.77
C VAL A 30 4.73 -13.70 33.22
N PHE A 31 5.33 -12.57 32.82
CA PHE A 31 6.71 -12.56 32.36
C PHE A 31 7.68 -12.97 33.47
N ARG A 32 7.50 -12.43 34.68
CA ARG A 32 8.29 -12.80 35.88
C ARG A 32 8.23 -14.30 36.18
N GLU A 33 7.01 -14.88 36.20
CA GLU A 33 6.82 -16.32 36.43
C GLU A 33 7.52 -17.17 35.35
N TYR A 34 7.42 -16.74 34.10
CA TYR A 34 8.12 -17.41 33.00
C TYR A 34 9.63 -17.36 33.20
N VAL A 35 10.19 -16.20 33.54
CA VAL A 35 11.61 -16.03 33.81
C VAL A 35 12.06 -16.89 35.01
N LEU A 36 11.30 -16.90 36.11
CA LEU A 36 11.56 -17.80 37.26
C LEU A 36 11.64 -19.27 36.83
N LYS A 37 10.71 -19.69 35.95
CA LYS A 37 10.64 -21.07 35.47
C LYS A 37 11.85 -21.48 34.62
N ILE A 38 12.24 -20.61 33.65
CA ILE A 38 13.39 -20.92 32.77
C ILE A 38 14.74 -20.81 33.50
N VAL A 39 14.84 -19.88 34.45
CA VAL A 39 16.06 -19.70 35.27
C VAL A 39 16.17 -20.77 36.35
N GLY A 40 15.04 -21.32 36.83
CA GLY A 40 14.97 -22.32 37.88
C GLY A 40 15.44 -21.80 39.26
N SER A 41 15.39 -20.47 39.48
CA SER A 41 15.85 -19.82 40.71
C SER A 41 15.24 -18.41 40.81
N SER A 42 15.12 -17.87 42.02
CA SER A 42 14.68 -16.49 42.26
C SER A 42 15.74 -15.44 41.95
N VAL A 43 16.92 -15.88 41.49
CA VAL A 43 18.07 -15.02 41.19
C VAL A 43 18.62 -15.35 39.81
N LEU A 44 18.76 -14.33 38.98
CA LEU A 44 19.42 -14.40 37.67
C LEU A 44 20.92 -14.12 37.85
N THR A 45 21.75 -15.14 37.70
CA THR A 45 23.21 -15.00 37.66
C THR A 45 23.66 -14.73 36.21
N GLU A 46 24.87 -14.23 36.03
CA GLU A 46 25.46 -14.00 34.71
C GLU A 46 25.55 -15.30 33.89
N GLU A 47 25.96 -16.41 34.52
CA GLU A 47 26.04 -17.72 33.84
C GLU A 47 24.67 -18.20 33.35
N LYS A 48 23.61 -18.00 34.16
CA LYS A 48 22.25 -18.35 33.75
C LYS A 48 21.76 -17.43 32.65
N ALA A 49 22.07 -16.14 32.73
CA ALA A 49 21.74 -15.20 31.67
C ALA A 49 22.41 -15.56 30.34
N GLN A 50 23.68 -16.00 30.37
CA GLN A 50 24.45 -16.48 29.21
C GLN A 50 23.81 -17.69 28.51
N GLN A 51 23.11 -18.54 29.25
CA GLN A 51 22.43 -19.72 28.72
C GLN A 51 21.12 -19.40 28.02
N ILE A 52 20.57 -18.20 28.23
CA ILE A 52 19.29 -17.78 27.66
C ILE A 52 19.55 -16.99 26.36
N GLU A 53 19.85 -17.71 25.28
CA GLU A 53 20.00 -17.13 23.95
C GLU A 53 18.67 -17.05 23.18
N VAL A 54 17.71 -17.91 23.53
CA VAL A 54 16.38 -17.96 22.94
C VAL A 54 15.32 -17.66 24.00
N LEU A 55 14.48 -16.67 23.77
CA LEU A 55 13.40 -16.29 24.68
C LEU A 55 12.08 -16.29 23.93
N ASP A 56 11.29 -17.33 24.11
CA ASP A 56 9.95 -17.42 23.55
C ASP A 56 8.88 -17.17 24.62
N VAL A 57 8.42 -15.95 24.68
CA VAL A 57 7.31 -15.50 25.51
C VAL A 57 6.04 -15.22 24.70
N SER A 58 5.91 -15.86 23.54
CA SER A 58 4.69 -15.79 22.73
C SER A 58 3.48 -16.36 23.49
N LYS A 59 2.28 -15.91 23.09
CA LYS A 59 1.02 -16.37 23.71
C LYS A 59 0.90 -17.89 23.74
N ASN A 60 1.30 -18.56 22.67
CA ASN A 60 1.21 -20.02 22.58
C ASN A 60 2.20 -20.70 23.51
N ASN A 61 3.44 -20.19 23.61
CA ASN A 61 4.44 -20.78 24.49
C ASN A 61 4.14 -20.51 25.97
N ILE A 62 3.67 -19.32 26.34
CA ILE A 62 3.20 -19.02 27.69
C ILE A 62 2.08 -19.98 28.10
N LYS A 63 1.09 -20.20 27.23
CA LYS A 63 0.04 -21.19 27.49
C LYS A 63 0.59 -22.61 27.68
N LYS A 64 1.56 -23.01 26.85
CA LYS A 64 2.19 -24.33 26.92
C LYS A 64 3.01 -24.51 28.20
N VAL A 65 3.81 -23.50 28.58
CA VAL A 65 4.80 -23.58 29.66
C VAL A 65 4.16 -23.32 31.02
N LEU A 66 3.28 -22.33 31.16
CA LEU A 66 2.69 -21.92 32.43
C LEU A 66 1.24 -22.40 32.61
N GLY A 67 0.58 -22.90 31.55
CA GLY A 67 -0.84 -23.22 31.59
C GLY A 67 -1.76 -21.97 31.63
N LYS A 68 -1.18 -20.76 31.60
CA LYS A 68 -1.89 -19.49 31.74
C LYS A 68 -2.38 -18.97 30.38
N ARG A 69 -3.49 -18.21 30.43
CA ARG A 69 -4.04 -17.52 29.24
C ARG A 69 -3.88 -16.00 29.34
N ASP A 70 -3.45 -15.48 30.51
CA ASP A 70 -3.25 -14.05 30.71
C ASP A 70 -2.10 -13.56 29.82
N PRO A 71 -2.32 -12.47 29.09
CA PRO A 71 -1.30 -11.94 28.22
C PRO A 71 -0.25 -11.15 29.00
N ILE A 72 0.99 -11.21 28.54
CA ILE A 72 2.05 -10.30 28.99
C ILE A 72 1.74 -8.89 28.47
N THR A 73 1.78 -7.92 29.36
CA THR A 73 1.53 -6.50 29.05
C THR A 73 2.81 -5.67 29.03
N SER A 74 3.88 -6.18 29.61
CA SER A 74 5.19 -5.51 29.66
C SER A 74 6.33 -6.51 29.71
N LEU A 75 7.35 -6.27 28.88
CA LEU A 75 8.65 -6.96 28.96
C LEU A 75 9.70 -6.15 29.74
N ARG A 76 9.28 -5.22 30.60
CA ARG A 76 10.22 -4.52 31.48
C ARG A 76 11.01 -5.54 32.29
N GLY A 77 12.35 -5.45 32.29
CA GLY A 77 13.26 -6.46 32.85
C GLY A 77 14.01 -7.26 31.78
N ILE A 78 13.57 -7.26 30.52
CA ILE A 78 14.26 -7.95 29.42
C ILE A 78 15.73 -7.52 29.27
N LYS A 79 16.07 -6.29 29.64
CA LYS A 79 17.43 -5.74 29.64
C LYS A 79 18.44 -6.59 30.46
N TYR A 80 17.97 -7.37 31.42
CA TYR A 80 18.80 -8.26 32.23
C TYR A 80 19.09 -9.58 31.50
N LEU A 81 18.29 -9.92 30.47
CA LEU A 81 18.50 -11.07 29.59
C LEU A 81 19.31 -10.64 28.34
N LYS A 82 20.49 -10.07 28.60
CA LYS A 82 21.33 -9.41 27.59
C LYS A 82 21.95 -10.32 26.53
N TYR A 83 21.88 -11.65 26.73
CA TYR A 83 22.42 -12.64 25.80
C TYR A 83 21.39 -13.18 24.80
N VAL A 84 20.14 -12.77 24.92
CA VAL A 84 19.07 -13.18 24.00
C VAL A 84 19.41 -12.73 22.57
N LYS A 85 19.44 -13.71 21.67
CA LYS A 85 19.62 -13.56 20.22
C LYS A 85 18.31 -13.72 19.46
N ASP A 86 17.44 -14.63 19.94
CA ASP A 86 16.13 -14.90 19.35
C ASP A 86 15.04 -14.58 20.37
N LEU A 87 14.26 -13.52 20.09
CA LEU A 87 13.16 -13.07 20.95
C LEU A 87 11.84 -13.23 20.21
N ASN A 88 10.96 -14.06 20.75
CA ASN A 88 9.57 -14.15 20.31
C ASN A 88 8.64 -13.72 21.44
N CYS A 89 7.99 -12.57 21.27
CA CYS A 89 6.97 -12.04 22.18
C CYS A 89 5.64 -11.80 21.46
N SER A 90 5.36 -12.59 20.44
CA SER A 90 4.19 -12.42 19.57
C SER A 90 2.85 -12.73 20.29
N TYR A 91 1.79 -12.08 19.81
CA TYR A 91 0.39 -12.25 20.26
C TYR A 91 0.18 -12.02 21.74
N GLN A 92 0.88 -11.03 22.32
CA GLN A 92 0.70 -10.54 23.67
C GLN A 92 -0.14 -9.24 23.67
N LYS A 93 -0.06 -8.43 24.73
CA LYS A 93 -0.71 -7.11 24.83
C LYS A 93 0.30 -6.00 25.09
N LEU A 94 1.49 -6.13 24.55
CA LEU A 94 2.56 -5.14 24.70
C LEU A 94 2.16 -3.83 23.99
N LYS A 95 2.29 -2.70 24.71
CA LYS A 95 2.12 -1.35 24.14
C LYS A 95 3.45 -0.73 23.72
N THR A 96 4.53 -1.12 24.38
CA THR A 96 5.88 -0.65 24.12
C THR A 96 6.87 -1.82 24.24
N LEU A 97 7.95 -1.77 23.50
CA LEU A 97 9.06 -2.72 23.58
C LEU A 97 10.39 -1.99 23.48
N ASN A 98 11.18 -2.03 24.57
CA ASN A 98 12.49 -1.42 24.63
C ASN A 98 13.59 -2.48 24.67
N LEU A 99 14.43 -2.54 23.64
CA LEU A 99 15.54 -3.44 23.45
C LEU A 99 16.89 -2.69 23.34
N GLU A 100 16.97 -1.41 23.76
CA GLU A 100 18.21 -0.62 23.68
C GLU A 100 19.39 -1.23 24.41
N LEU A 101 19.18 -2.13 25.37
CA LEU A 101 20.23 -2.83 26.10
C LEU A 101 20.37 -4.31 25.66
N ASN A 102 19.61 -4.76 24.68
CA ASN A 102 19.64 -6.13 24.15
C ASN A 102 20.33 -6.17 22.77
N SER A 103 21.61 -5.76 22.74
CA SER A 103 22.39 -5.58 21.49
C SER A 103 22.63 -6.86 20.69
N ARG A 104 22.40 -8.04 21.29
CA ARG A 104 22.65 -9.34 20.67
C ARG A 104 21.44 -9.91 19.94
N VAL A 105 20.27 -9.25 19.99
CA VAL A 105 19.07 -9.73 19.32
C VAL A 105 19.29 -9.71 17.80
N GLU A 106 19.25 -10.89 17.20
CA GLU A 106 19.36 -11.13 15.76
C GLU A 106 18.00 -11.41 15.13
N LYS A 107 17.09 -12.07 15.89
CA LYS A 107 15.72 -12.35 15.49
C LYS A 107 14.76 -11.77 16.51
N LEU A 108 13.82 -10.98 16.01
CA LEU A 108 12.75 -10.40 16.81
C LEU A 108 11.39 -10.69 16.16
N ASN A 109 10.54 -11.42 16.88
CA ASN A 109 9.13 -11.51 16.58
C ASN A 109 8.31 -10.85 17.69
N CYS A 110 7.77 -9.67 17.41
CA CYS A 110 6.86 -8.94 18.29
C CYS A 110 5.48 -8.72 17.65
N SER A 111 5.13 -9.56 16.69
CA SER A 111 3.87 -9.45 15.95
C SER A 111 2.62 -9.66 16.82
N GLY A 112 1.47 -9.13 16.40
CA GLY A 112 0.19 -9.32 17.06
C GLY A 112 0.11 -8.71 18.47
N ASN A 113 0.69 -7.54 18.66
CA ASN A 113 0.67 -6.78 19.89
C ASN A 113 -0.12 -5.46 19.75
N GLN A 114 0.14 -4.48 20.59
CA GLN A 114 -0.46 -3.14 20.56
C GLN A 114 0.63 -2.06 20.50
N LEU A 115 1.80 -2.41 19.94
CA LEU A 115 2.97 -1.56 19.95
C LEU A 115 2.73 -0.32 19.07
N THR A 116 3.04 0.85 19.64
CA THR A 116 3.16 2.12 18.91
C THR A 116 4.62 2.49 18.67
N ASP A 117 5.53 1.99 19.53
CA ASP A 117 6.94 2.31 19.53
C ASP A 117 7.78 1.05 19.75
N LEU A 118 8.93 1.00 19.09
CA LEU A 118 9.92 -0.04 19.22
C LEU A 118 11.31 0.61 19.31
N TRP A 119 11.96 0.47 20.45
CA TRP A 119 13.32 0.98 20.67
C TRP A 119 14.34 -0.14 20.51
N LEU A 120 15.17 -0.02 19.49
CA LEU A 120 16.23 -0.95 19.16
C LEU A 120 17.61 -0.38 19.59
N TYR A 121 18.63 -1.24 19.65
CA TYR A 121 19.97 -0.83 20.05
C TYR A 121 20.53 0.27 19.13
N SER A 122 20.82 1.46 19.70
CA SER A 122 21.09 2.68 18.94
C SER A 122 22.48 2.74 18.27
N LYS A 123 23.45 1.91 18.72
CA LYS A 123 24.82 1.87 18.16
C LYS A 123 24.99 0.93 16.97
N GLY A 124 23.89 0.36 16.46
CA GLY A 124 23.87 -0.62 15.37
C GLY A 124 23.25 -1.94 15.83
N SER A 125 22.05 -2.21 15.34
CA SER A 125 21.29 -3.41 15.69
C SER A 125 21.80 -4.63 14.91
N SER A 126 21.97 -5.77 15.60
CA SER A 126 22.32 -7.05 14.98
C SER A 126 21.12 -7.74 14.32
N ILE A 127 19.94 -7.14 14.34
CA ILE A 127 18.71 -7.74 13.86
C ILE A 127 18.80 -8.04 12.37
N ARG A 128 18.59 -9.32 12.02
CA ARG A 128 18.49 -9.83 10.65
C ARG A 128 17.06 -10.17 10.27
N TYR A 129 16.26 -10.57 11.25
CA TYR A 129 14.85 -10.88 11.08
C TYR A 129 14.03 -10.04 12.05
N LEU A 130 13.08 -9.27 11.51
CA LEU A 130 12.12 -8.49 12.28
C LEU A 130 10.69 -8.80 11.82
N ASP A 131 9.89 -9.38 12.70
CA ASP A 131 8.45 -9.45 12.55
C ASP A 131 7.77 -8.57 13.61
N CYS A 132 7.25 -7.44 13.17
CA CYS A 132 6.47 -6.49 13.97
C CYS A 132 5.06 -6.28 13.38
N GLY A 133 4.59 -7.23 12.58
CA GLY A 133 3.27 -7.20 11.96
C GLY A 133 2.13 -7.21 12.97
N GLY A 134 0.96 -6.68 12.58
CA GLY A 134 -0.24 -6.68 13.45
C GLY A 134 -0.07 -5.86 14.72
N ASN A 135 0.45 -4.66 14.60
CA ASN A 135 0.62 -3.70 15.69
C ASN A 135 -0.08 -2.36 15.39
N LYS A 136 0.33 -1.28 16.02
CA LYS A 136 -0.23 0.06 15.85
C LYS A 136 0.82 1.09 15.41
N PHE A 137 1.88 0.64 14.75
CA PHE A 137 2.93 1.53 14.27
C PHE A 137 2.41 2.48 13.20
N THR A 138 2.66 3.77 13.36
CA THR A 138 2.45 4.80 12.33
C THR A 138 3.75 5.15 11.60
N ALA A 139 4.88 4.88 12.22
CA ALA A 139 6.23 4.98 11.67
C ALA A 139 7.11 3.88 12.27
N LEU A 140 8.22 3.55 11.63
CA LEU A 140 9.17 2.55 12.10
C LEU A 140 10.59 3.02 11.72
N ASP A 141 11.43 3.27 12.72
CA ASP A 141 12.84 3.64 12.51
C ASP A 141 13.70 2.39 12.42
N LEU A 142 14.20 2.11 11.22
CA LEU A 142 15.10 1.00 10.92
C LEU A 142 16.52 1.48 10.55
N SER A 143 16.84 2.75 10.74
CA SER A 143 18.11 3.36 10.34
C SER A 143 19.35 2.69 10.96
N LYS A 144 19.18 1.98 12.08
CA LYS A 144 20.26 1.26 12.80
C LYS A 144 20.29 -0.25 12.50
N CYS A 145 19.38 -0.75 11.65
CA CYS A 145 19.24 -2.18 11.35
C CYS A 145 19.89 -2.54 9.99
N SER A 146 21.16 -2.20 9.80
CA SER A 146 21.87 -2.45 8.52
C SER A 146 22.03 -3.94 8.16
N GLU A 147 21.91 -4.83 9.15
CA GLU A 147 22.01 -6.27 8.95
C GLU A 147 20.68 -6.93 8.59
N LEU A 148 19.58 -6.15 8.51
CA LEU A 148 18.25 -6.67 8.29
C LEU A 148 18.12 -7.32 6.90
N THR A 149 17.70 -8.60 6.89
CA THR A 149 17.46 -9.41 5.70
C THR A 149 15.98 -9.66 5.47
N GLU A 150 15.18 -9.78 6.54
CA GLU A 150 13.76 -10.01 6.48
C GLU A 150 12.99 -9.05 7.38
N LEU A 151 12.01 -8.37 6.81
CA LEU A 151 11.11 -7.46 7.50
C LEU A 151 9.66 -7.86 7.26
N ASN A 152 8.92 -8.08 8.34
CA ASN A 152 7.46 -8.07 8.32
C ASN A 152 6.95 -6.94 9.22
N CYS A 153 6.38 -5.92 8.62
CA CYS A 153 5.69 -4.81 9.28
C CYS A 153 4.24 -4.65 8.77
N GLY A 154 3.68 -5.69 8.18
CA GLY A 154 2.30 -5.71 7.68
C GLY A 154 1.27 -5.50 8.80
N TRP A 155 0.02 -5.13 8.43
CA TRP A 155 -1.08 -4.93 9.38
C TRP A 155 -0.74 -3.90 10.47
N ASN A 156 -0.30 -2.71 10.03
CA ASN A 156 -0.01 -1.55 10.86
C ASN A 156 -0.72 -0.30 10.30
N GLN A 157 -0.24 0.88 10.65
CA GLN A 157 -0.76 2.15 10.15
C GLN A 157 0.38 3.02 9.57
N ILE A 158 1.43 2.38 9.04
CA ILE A 158 2.64 3.04 8.57
C ILE A 158 2.32 3.83 7.31
N THR A 159 2.65 5.12 7.32
CA THR A 159 2.43 6.03 6.17
C THR A 159 3.66 6.20 5.29
N ALA A 160 4.84 6.02 5.85
CA ALA A 160 6.11 6.06 5.15
C ALA A 160 7.11 5.09 5.80
N LEU A 161 7.95 4.46 4.99
CA LEU A 161 8.95 3.50 5.44
C LEU A 161 10.29 3.80 4.74
N ASP A 162 11.27 4.26 5.51
CA ASP A 162 12.63 4.49 5.02
C ASP A 162 13.46 3.22 5.22
N LEU A 163 13.91 2.64 4.10
CA LEU A 163 14.73 1.43 4.04
C LEU A 163 16.14 1.73 3.50
N SER A 164 16.55 2.99 3.40
CA SER A 164 17.82 3.41 2.81
C SER A 164 19.05 2.77 3.47
N ALA A 165 18.97 2.50 4.78
CA ALA A 165 20.03 1.84 5.56
C ALA A 165 20.00 0.30 5.48
N ASN A 166 18.93 -0.31 4.97
CA ASN A 166 18.69 -1.75 5.06
C ASN A 166 19.01 -2.49 3.76
N THR A 167 20.18 -2.25 3.20
CA THR A 167 20.59 -2.68 1.85
C THR A 167 20.68 -4.20 1.67
N LYS A 168 20.64 -4.99 2.76
CA LYS A 168 20.68 -6.46 2.75
C LYS A 168 19.30 -7.10 2.69
N LEU A 169 18.22 -6.32 2.68
CA LEU A 169 16.86 -6.84 2.66
C LEU A 169 16.60 -7.72 1.45
N GLN A 170 16.13 -8.93 1.72
CA GLN A 170 15.72 -9.94 0.76
C GLN A 170 14.20 -10.11 0.74
N LYS A 171 13.54 -9.93 1.89
CA LYS A 171 12.10 -10.11 2.03
C LYS A 171 11.47 -8.96 2.80
N ILE A 172 10.42 -8.39 2.20
CA ILE A 172 9.61 -7.32 2.80
C ILE A 172 8.14 -7.72 2.74
N VAL A 173 7.49 -7.72 3.91
CA VAL A 173 6.03 -7.80 4.05
C VAL A 173 5.59 -6.50 4.72
N ALA A 174 5.01 -5.60 3.96
CA ALA A 174 4.51 -4.31 4.41
C ALA A 174 3.04 -4.08 3.97
N GLY A 175 2.33 -5.16 3.70
CA GLY A 175 0.92 -5.12 3.32
C GLY A 175 0.01 -4.63 4.44
N SER A 176 -1.18 -4.16 4.10
CA SER A 176 -2.17 -3.62 5.04
C SER A 176 -1.58 -2.51 5.92
N ASN A 177 -1.10 -1.47 5.25
CA ASN A 177 -0.60 -0.23 5.83
C ASN A 177 -1.24 0.98 5.12
N LYS A 178 -0.64 2.15 5.25
CA LYS A 178 -1.07 3.40 4.60
C LYS A 178 0.05 4.00 3.72
N LEU A 179 0.86 3.13 3.12
CA LEU A 179 1.97 3.56 2.28
C LEU A 179 1.42 4.17 0.97
N THR A 180 1.93 5.34 0.61
CA THR A 180 1.63 5.97 -0.68
C THR A 180 2.71 5.71 -1.73
N ALA A 181 3.91 5.36 -1.27
CA ALA A 181 5.08 4.95 -2.07
C ALA A 181 6.05 4.15 -1.20
N LEU A 182 6.95 3.41 -1.82
CA LEU A 182 8.09 2.76 -1.16
C LEU A 182 9.31 2.86 -2.07
N ASP A 183 10.42 3.37 -1.54
CA ASP A 183 11.69 3.41 -2.27
C ASP A 183 12.44 2.08 -2.09
N THR A 184 12.62 1.34 -3.18
CA THR A 184 13.33 0.06 -3.20
C THR A 184 14.68 0.12 -3.93
N ARG A 185 15.12 1.29 -4.38
CA ARG A 185 16.31 1.45 -5.25
C ARG A 185 17.61 0.95 -4.63
N ASN A 186 17.72 0.98 -3.32
CA ASN A 186 18.90 0.53 -2.57
C ASN A 186 18.79 -0.93 -2.07
N LEU A 187 17.87 -1.73 -2.60
CA LEU A 187 17.61 -3.11 -2.17
C LEU A 187 17.90 -4.13 -3.28
N PRO A 188 19.17 -4.29 -3.73
CA PRO A 188 19.49 -5.16 -4.88
C PRO A 188 19.31 -6.65 -4.58
N GLU A 189 19.26 -7.02 -3.30
CA GLU A 189 19.08 -8.42 -2.85
C GLU A 189 17.61 -8.83 -2.73
N LEU A 190 16.67 -7.91 -2.97
CA LEU A 190 15.24 -8.14 -2.76
C LEU A 190 14.70 -9.24 -3.69
N THR A 191 14.12 -10.30 -3.07
CA THR A 191 13.49 -11.43 -3.75
C THR A 191 11.98 -11.46 -3.57
N TYR A 192 11.49 -10.94 -2.44
CA TYR A 192 10.09 -10.96 -2.08
C TYR A 192 9.62 -9.59 -1.60
N LEU A 193 8.59 -9.04 -2.25
CA LEU A 193 7.98 -7.76 -1.88
C LEU A 193 6.45 -7.90 -1.81
N ASN A 194 5.87 -7.71 -0.62
CA ASN A 194 4.43 -7.68 -0.42
C ASN A 194 3.99 -6.31 0.12
N LEU A 195 3.22 -5.60 -0.68
CA LEU A 195 2.61 -4.30 -0.41
C LEU A 195 1.08 -4.35 -0.47
N TRP A 196 0.48 -5.55 -0.50
CA TRP A 196 -0.97 -5.75 -0.62
C TRP A 196 -1.76 -4.91 0.39
N GLY A 197 -2.86 -4.26 -0.04
CA GLY A 197 -3.72 -3.49 0.87
C GLY A 197 -3.07 -2.20 1.39
N ASN A 198 -2.26 -1.55 0.56
CA ASN A 198 -1.89 -0.15 0.72
C ASN A 198 -2.74 0.67 -0.25
N ASP A 199 -3.98 0.97 0.17
CA ASP A 199 -5.04 1.48 -0.70
C ASP A 199 -4.70 2.83 -1.38
N ASP A 200 -3.70 3.53 -0.88
CA ASP A 200 -3.22 4.80 -1.45
C ASP A 200 -1.88 4.67 -2.20
N LEU A 201 -1.38 3.44 -2.45
CA LEU A 201 -0.14 3.21 -3.18
C LEU A 201 -0.30 3.58 -4.65
N LYS A 202 0.33 4.68 -5.08
CA LYS A 202 0.20 5.23 -6.45
C LYS A 202 1.28 4.76 -7.41
N SER A 203 2.43 4.40 -6.89
CA SER A 203 3.56 3.96 -7.71
C SER A 203 4.52 3.07 -6.93
N ILE A 204 5.19 2.19 -7.64
CA ILE A 204 6.33 1.41 -7.13
C ILE A 204 7.38 1.29 -8.25
N ASP A 205 8.63 1.59 -7.94
CA ASP A 205 9.76 1.36 -8.84
C ASP A 205 10.58 0.17 -8.34
N VAL A 206 10.49 -0.93 -9.08
CA VAL A 206 11.25 -2.16 -8.81
C VAL A 206 12.40 -2.37 -9.81
N SER A 207 12.75 -1.35 -10.60
CA SER A 207 13.75 -1.46 -11.68
C SER A 207 15.17 -1.81 -11.18
N LYS A 208 15.46 -1.56 -9.90
CA LYS A 208 16.75 -1.86 -9.24
C LYS A 208 16.74 -3.17 -8.44
N ASN A 209 15.68 -3.98 -8.55
CA ASN A 209 15.55 -5.24 -7.81
C ASN A 209 15.57 -6.46 -8.75
N PRO A 210 16.71 -6.76 -9.43
CA PRO A 210 16.77 -7.79 -10.48
C PRO A 210 16.59 -9.22 -9.96
N LYS A 211 16.66 -9.42 -8.63
CA LYS A 211 16.47 -10.72 -7.97
C LYS A 211 15.04 -10.99 -7.57
N LEU A 212 14.11 -10.03 -7.79
CA LEU A 212 12.74 -10.13 -7.34
C LEU A 212 12.03 -11.32 -8.01
N GLU A 213 11.51 -12.22 -7.17
CA GLU A 213 10.81 -13.44 -7.56
C GLU A 213 9.30 -13.32 -7.34
N ILE A 214 8.88 -12.62 -6.27
CA ILE A 214 7.47 -12.43 -5.93
C ILE A 214 7.21 -10.95 -5.66
N LEU A 215 6.24 -10.39 -6.39
CA LEU A 215 5.73 -9.05 -6.20
C LEU A 215 4.21 -9.08 -5.97
N SER A 216 3.77 -8.58 -4.83
CA SER A 216 2.37 -8.33 -4.54
C SER A 216 2.16 -6.84 -4.24
N ALA A 217 1.39 -6.15 -5.07
CA ALA A 217 1.04 -4.74 -4.93
C ALA A 217 -0.44 -4.51 -5.30
N SER A 218 -1.30 -5.43 -4.89
CA SER A 218 -2.74 -5.37 -5.12
C SER A 218 -3.44 -4.47 -4.10
N HIS A 219 -4.68 -4.07 -4.41
CA HIS A 219 -5.44 -3.11 -3.61
C HIS A 219 -4.68 -1.81 -3.40
N GLY A 220 -4.40 -1.12 -4.51
CA GLY A 220 -3.73 0.17 -4.54
C GLY A 220 -4.35 1.09 -5.57
N LYS A 221 -3.60 2.11 -5.96
CA LYS A 221 -3.96 3.07 -7.02
C LYS A 221 -2.87 3.13 -8.10
N LEU A 222 -2.23 1.99 -8.38
CA LEU A 222 -1.19 1.93 -9.41
C LEU A 222 -1.82 2.19 -10.79
N THR A 223 -1.32 3.19 -11.49
CA THR A 223 -1.70 3.50 -12.87
C THR A 223 -0.75 2.90 -13.89
N SER A 224 0.45 2.53 -13.47
CA SER A 224 1.45 1.87 -14.30
C SER A 224 2.38 1.01 -13.43
N LEU A 225 2.97 -0.01 -14.03
CA LEU A 225 3.99 -0.84 -13.40
C LEU A 225 5.00 -1.29 -14.44
N ASN A 226 6.30 -1.10 -14.15
CA ASN A 226 7.39 -1.56 -15.00
C ASN A 226 8.17 -2.69 -14.31
N VAL A 227 8.03 -3.91 -14.85
CA VAL A 227 8.70 -5.13 -14.35
C VAL A 227 9.78 -5.68 -15.32
N LYS A 228 10.18 -4.92 -16.34
CA LYS A 228 11.13 -5.37 -17.36
C LYS A 228 12.48 -5.87 -16.83
N ASN A 229 12.93 -5.28 -15.73
CA ASN A 229 14.21 -5.65 -15.12
C ASN A 229 14.09 -6.82 -14.14
N ASN A 230 12.88 -7.25 -13.80
CA ASN A 230 12.63 -8.30 -12.81
C ASN A 230 12.48 -9.67 -13.50
N ARG A 231 13.50 -10.09 -14.22
CA ARG A 231 13.49 -11.31 -15.05
C ARG A 231 13.36 -12.62 -14.27
N LYS A 232 13.51 -12.55 -12.93
CA LYS A 232 13.33 -13.69 -12.03
C LYS A 232 11.92 -13.79 -11.45
N LEU A 233 10.99 -12.88 -11.82
CA LEU A 233 9.63 -12.94 -11.35
C LEU A 233 8.98 -14.29 -11.71
N VAL A 234 8.46 -14.93 -10.66
CA VAL A 234 7.68 -16.17 -10.69
C VAL A 234 6.21 -15.89 -10.39
N GLU A 235 5.94 -14.94 -9.47
CA GLU A 235 4.58 -14.58 -9.08
C GLU A 235 4.41 -13.06 -9.11
N LEU A 236 3.34 -12.59 -9.76
CA LEU A 236 2.96 -11.18 -9.85
C LEU A 236 1.48 -11.00 -9.52
N TYR A 237 1.20 -10.27 -8.44
CA TYR A 237 -0.15 -9.94 -7.95
C TYR A 237 -0.33 -8.43 -7.95
N VAL A 238 -1.14 -7.91 -8.87
CA VAL A 238 -1.40 -6.47 -9.08
C VAL A 238 -2.87 -6.17 -9.34
N TYR A 239 -3.74 -7.06 -8.87
CA TYR A 239 -5.18 -6.92 -9.01
C TYR A 239 -5.73 -5.75 -8.16
N ASN A 240 -6.91 -5.28 -8.50
CA ASN A 240 -7.57 -4.15 -7.86
C ASN A 240 -6.65 -2.91 -7.81
N ASN A 241 -6.31 -2.42 -9.03
CA ASN A 241 -5.53 -1.22 -9.27
C ASN A 241 -6.13 -0.44 -10.45
N GLN A 242 -5.40 0.51 -11.00
CA GLN A 242 -5.83 1.35 -12.12
C GLN A 242 -4.91 1.18 -13.34
N LEU A 243 -4.33 0.00 -13.51
CA LEU A 243 -3.42 -0.29 -14.61
C LEU A 243 -4.18 -0.29 -15.94
N THR A 244 -3.73 0.51 -16.89
CA THR A 244 -4.28 0.53 -18.26
C THR A 244 -3.51 -0.38 -19.21
N ALA A 245 -2.29 -0.77 -18.85
CA ALA A 245 -1.45 -1.71 -19.56
C ALA A 245 -0.51 -2.42 -18.58
N LEU A 246 -0.08 -3.63 -18.93
CA LEU A 246 0.91 -4.40 -18.19
C LEU A 246 1.80 -5.15 -19.18
N ASP A 247 3.10 -4.84 -19.19
CA ASP A 247 4.11 -5.51 -20.04
C ASP A 247 4.88 -6.53 -19.21
N VAL A 248 4.62 -7.81 -19.45
CA VAL A 248 5.27 -8.96 -18.80
C VAL A 248 6.21 -9.73 -19.75
N SER A 249 6.53 -9.16 -20.92
CA SER A 249 7.33 -9.82 -21.95
C SER A 249 8.74 -10.24 -21.51
N SER A 250 9.30 -9.58 -20.50
CA SER A 250 10.60 -9.92 -19.91
C SER A 250 10.56 -10.95 -18.78
N ASN A 251 9.34 -11.32 -18.32
CA ASN A 251 9.12 -12.16 -17.14
C ASN A 251 8.79 -13.61 -17.53
N TYR A 252 9.68 -14.24 -18.29
CA TYR A 252 9.47 -15.56 -18.89
C TYR A 252 9.43 -16.73 -17.88
N LEU A 253 9.80 -16.50 -16.61
CA LEU A 253 9.68 -17.47 -15.52
C LEU A 253 8.34 -17.36 -14.78
N LEU A 254 7.47 -16.45 -15.19
CA LEU A 254 6.22 -16.17 -14.49
C LEU A 254 5.30 -17.39 -14.53
N LYS A 255 4.94 -17.88 -13.34
CA LYS A 255 4.01 -19.01 -13.13
C LYS A 255 2.63 -18.55 -12.71
N LYS A 256 2.56 -17.44 -11.97
CA LYS A 256 1.28 -16.89 -11.52
C LYS A 256 1.20 -15.40 -11.85
N LEU A 257 0.13 -15.06 -12.54
CA LEU A 257 -0.21 -13.68 -12.87
C LEU A 257 -1.65 -13.38 -12.44
N SER A 258 -1.81 -12.45 -11.51
CA SER A 258 -3.11 -11.97 -11.09
C SER A 258 -3.18 -10.46 -11.27
N CYS A 259 -3.94 -10.00 -12.27
CA CYS A 259 -4.12 -8.58 -12.60
C CYS A 259 -5.59 -8.21 -12.83
N TYR A 260 -6.52 -8.97 -12.24
CA TYR A 260 -7.95 -8.70 -12.34
C TYR A 260 -8.34 -7.36 -11.68
N GLU A 261 -9.56 -6.87 -11.98
CA GLU A 261 -10.02 -5.57 -11.49
C GLU A 261 -9.02 -4.44 -11.78
N ASN A 262 -8.72 -4.26 -13.08
CA ASN A 262 -7.89 -3.19 -13.60
C ASN A 262 -8.56 -2.60 -14.86
N GLN A 263 -7.85 -1.77 -15.59
CA GLN A 263 -8.31 -1.15 -16.84
C GLN A 263 -7.47 -1.60 -18.05
N ILE A 264 -6.91 -2.81 -17.97
CA ILE A 264 -6.05 -3.37 -19.01
C ILE A 264 -6.90 -3.70 -20.22
N THR A 265 -6.54 -3.18 -21.38
CA THR A 265 -7.29 -3.38 -22.62
C THR A 265 -6.71 -4.47 -23.51
N ALA A 266 -5.45 -4.80 -23.33
CA ALA A 266 -4.75 -5.87 -24.03
C ALA A 266 -3.62 -6.43 -23.16
N LEU A 267 -3.37 -7.74 -23.24
CA LEU A 267 -2.32 -8.41 -22.49
C LEU A 267 -1.59 -9.39 -23.44
N ASP A 268 -0.32 -9.11 -23.71
CA ASP A 268 0.55 -10.01 -24.50
C ASP A 268 1.24 -11.00 -23.57
N LEU A 269 0.95 -12.30 -23.75
CA LEU A 269 1.49 -13.40 -22.98
C LEU A 269 2.44 -14.29 -23.81
N SER A 270 2.87 -13.83 -24.99
CA SER A 270 3.69 -14.62 -25.96
C SER A 270 4.96 -15.20 -25.36
N TYR A 271 5.52 -14.54 -24.33
CA TYR A 271 6.76 -14.94 -23.66
C TYR A 271 6.55 -15.66 -22.32
N ASN A 272 5.29 -15.87 -21.89
CA ASN A 272 4.97 -16.36 -20.53
C ASN A 272 4.53 -17.83 -20.52
N GLY A 273 5.14 -18.68 -21.33
CA GLY A 273 4.78 -20.11 -21.48
C GLY A 273 4.93 -20.96 -20.20
N ALA A 274 5.53 -20.40 -19.14
CA ALA A 274 5.62 -21.04 -17.82
C ALA A 274 4.37 -20.83 -16.95
N LEU A 275 3.39 -20.00 -17.37
CA LEU A 275 2.21 -19.70 -16.60
C LEU A 275 1.40 -20.96 -16.29
N GLU A 276 1.10 -21.13 -15.01
CA GLU A 276 0.28 -22.17 -14.43
C GLU A 276 -1.08 -21.61 -13.95
N ASP A 277 -1.10 -20.36 -13.47
CA ASP A 277 -2.28 -19.66 -12.94
C ASP A 277 -2.37 -18.25 -13.54
N LEU A 278 -3.52 -17.95 -14.16
CA LEU A 278 -3.80 -16.67 -14.80
C LEU A 278 -5.17 -16.14 -14.37
N SER A 279 -5.18 -14.97 -13.70
CA SER A 279 -6.41 -14.27 -13.31
C SER A 279 -6.42 -12.86 -13.90
N VAL A 280 -7.33 -12.61 -14.84
CA VAL A 280 -7.45 -11.37 -15.63
C VAL A 280 -8.87 -10.78 -15.64
N ASN A 281 -9.77 -11.30 -14.81
CA ASN A 281 -11.18 -10.89 -14.75
C ASN A 281 -11.34 -9.37 -14.62
N ASP A 282 -12.54 -8.87 -14.91
CA ASP A 282 -12.88 -7.46 -14.66
C ASP A 282 -11.85 -6.49 -15.27
N ASN A 283 -11.43 -6.79 -16.50
CA ASN A 283 -10.64 -5.94 -17.35
C ASN A 283 -11.33 -5.75 -18.71
N PRO A 284 -11.20 -4.62 -19.39
CA PRO A 284 -11.81 -4.41 -20.70
C PRO A 284 -11.00 -5.09 -21.83
N ILE A 285 -10.51 -6.30 -21.61
CA ILE A 285 -9.81 -7.11 -22.61
C ILE A 285 -10.87 -7.77 -23.50
N THR A 286 -10.74 -7.61 -24.81
CA THR A 286 -11.68 -8.17 -25.80
C THR A 286 -11.15 -9.42 -26.49
N GLU A 287 -9.84 -9.65 -26.44
CA GLU A 287 -9.16 -10.79 -27.03
C GLU A 287 -8.06 -11.27 -26.10
N LEU A 288 -7.94 -12.58 -25.90
CA LEU A 288 -6.95 -13.21 -25.04
C LEU A 288 -6.32 -14.40 -25.79
N ASP A 289 -5.04 -14.28 -26.16
CA ASP A 289 -4.28 -15.37 -26.78
C ASP A 289 -3.66 -16.26 -25.70
N LEU A 290 -4.10 -17.52 -25.66
CA LEU A 290 -3.63 -18.53 -24.71
C LEU A 290 -2.73 -19.59 -25.38
N HIS A 291 -2.46 -19.51 -26.70
CA HIS A 291 -1.65 -20.51 -27.42
C HIS A 291 -0.26 -20.75 -26.82
N PRO A 292 0.44 -19.77 -26.26
CA PRO A 292 1.72 -19.98 -25.62
C PRO A 292 1.67 -20.75 -24.29
N LEU A 293 0.47 -20.89 -23.67
CA LEU A 293 0.31 -21.24 -22.27
C LEU A 293 0.03 -22.75 -22.04
N SER A 294 0.84 -23.63 -22.60
CA SER A 294 0.65 -25.09 -22.49
C SER A 294 0.76 -25.65 -21.07
N ASN A 295 1.25 -24.85 -20.11
CA ASN A 295 1.33 -25.21 -18.70
C ASN A 295 0.15 -24.74 -17.87
N LEU A 296 -0.79 -23.96 -18.45
CA LEU A 296 -1.89 -23.35 -17.74
C LEU A 296 -2.81 -24.41 -17.10
N GLN A 297 -3.04 -24.26 -15.80
CA GLN A 297 -3.90 -25.12 -14.98
C GLN A 297 -5.15 -24.39 -14.54
N ASP A 298 -5.01 -23.14 -14.13
CA ASP A 298 -6.08 -22.33 -13.58
C ASP A 298 -6.23 -21.06 -14.42
N LEU A 299 -7.40 -20.85 -15.00
CA LEU A 299 -7.73 -19.66 -15.80
C LEU A 299 -8.99 -19.00 -15.26
N SER A 300 -8.88 -17.72 -14.93
CA SER A 300 -9.99 -16.86 -14.58
C SER A 300 -9.99 -15.63 -15.49
N CYS A 301 -11.00 -15.56 -16.37
CA CYS A 301 -11.19 -14.52 -17.38
C CYS A 301 -12.66 -14.07 -17.46
N SER A 302 -13.34 -14.03 -16.31
CA SER A 302 -14.75 -13.62 -16.20
C SER A 302 -14.93 -12.11 -16.32
N ALA A 303 -16.17 -11.67 -16.59
CA ALA A 303 -16.54 -10.25 -16.62
C ALA A 303 -15.64 -9.38 -17.52
N MET A 304 -15.27 -9.94 -18.66
CA MET A 304 -14.53 -9.27 -19.73
C MET A 304 -15.49 -9.03 -20.92
N GLN A 305 -15.00 -8.83 -22.09
CA GLN A 305 -15.83 -8.69 -23.28
C GLN A 305 -15.44 -9.70 -24.37
N LEU A 306 -15.00 -10.87 -23.94
CA LEU A 306 -14.53 -11.92 -24.83
C LEU A 306 -15.69 -12.47 -25.67
N LYS A 307 -15.51 -12.47 -26.98
CA LYS A 307 -16.42 -13.15 -27.92
C LYS A 307 -15.98 -14.55 -28.25
N LYS A 308 -14.68 -14.81 -28.09
CA LYS A 308 -14.05 -16.11 -28.31
C LYS A 308 -13.08 -16.40 -27.19
N LEU A 309 -12.97 -17.66 -26.82
CA LEU A 309 -11.97 -18.15 -25.89
C LEU A 309 -11.46 -19.48 -26.45
N ASP A 310 -10.19 -19.52 -26.83
CA ASP A 310 -9.53 -20.70 -27.34
C ASP A 310 -8.60 -21.27 -26.27
N VAL A 311 -8.92 -22.47 -25.79
CA VAL A 311 -8.19 -23.19 -24.74
C VAL A 311 -7.61 -24.52 -25.25
N ASP A 312 -7.58 -24.75 -26.55
CA ASP A 312 -7.15 -26.03 -27.15
C ASP A 312 -5.69 -26.36 -26.82
N ARG A 313 -4.84 -25.33 -26.70
CA ARG A 313 -3.43 -25.44 -26.33
C ARG A 313 -3.15 -25.51 -24.83
N CYS A 314 -4.20 -25.56 -24.00
CA CYS A 314 -4.09 -25.64 -22.55
C CYS A 314 -4.49 -27.02 -22.00
N PRO A 315 -3.80 -28.14 -22.34
CA PRO A 315 -4.24 -29.50 -21.99
C PRO A 315 -4.12 -29.81 -20.49
N LYS A 316 -3.48 -28.95 -19.70
CA LYS A 316 -3.36 -29.08 -18.25
C LYS A 316 -4.45 -28.35 -17.48
N LEU A 317 -5.36 -27.64 -18.17
CA LEU A 317 -6.39 -26.82 -17.57
C LEU A 317 -7.32 -27.66 -16.67
N ARG A 318 -7.45 -27.23 -15.42
CA ARG A 318 -8.27 -27.84 -14.38
C ARG A 318 -9.42 -26.95 -13.95
N LEU A 319 -9.16 -25.64 -13.83
CA LEU A 319 -10.14 -24.64 -13.42
C LEU A 319 -10.34 -23.63 -14.54
N LEU A 320 -11.59 -23.45 -14.96
CA LEU A 320 -11.96 -22.45 -15.97
C LEU A 320 -13.15 -21.62 -15.47
N TYR A 321 -12.88 -20.32 -15.24
CA TYR A 321 -13.88 -19.31 -14.96
C TYR A 321 -13.90 -18.33 -16.13
N CYS A 322 -14.96 -18.41 -16.97
CA CYS A 322 -15.13 -17.55 -18.15
C CYS A 322 -16.55 -16.99 -18.25
N ASN A 323 -17.25 -16.96 -17.12
CA ASN A 323 -18.60 -16.39 -17.02
C ASN A 323 -18.64 -14.89 -17.32
N ASP A 324 -19.86 -14.38 -17.60
CA ASP A 324 -20.11 -12.96 -17.82
C ASP A 324 -19.28 -12.38 -18.98
N ASN A 325 -19.24 -13.11 -20.09
CA ASN A 325 -18.58 -12.72 -21.32
C ASN A 325 -19.59 -12.72 -22.51
N GLN A 326 -19.10 -12.72 -23.72
CA GLN A 326 -19.90 -12.80 -24.94
C GLN A 326 -19.51 -14.01 -25.79
N ILE A 327 -19.01 -15.08 -25.14
CA ILE A 327 -18.48 -16.26 -25.82
C ILE A 327 -19.61 -17.00 -26.52
N GLU A 328 -19.49 -17.18 -27.84
CA GLU A 328 -20.49 -17.85 -28.67
C GLU A 328 -20.21 -19.34 -28.83
N THR A 329 -18.92 -19.73 -28.75
CA THR A 329 -18.48 -21.11 -28.84
C THR A 329 -17.38 -21.39 -27.85
N LEU A 330 -17.37 -22.60 -27.25
CA LEU A 330 -16.35 -23.03 -26.29
C LEU A 330 -15.99 -24.48 -26.54
N ASP A 331 -14.80 -24.72 -27.11
CA ASP A 331 -14.26 -26.07 -27.35
C ASP A 331 -13.41 -26.54 -26.19
N LEU A 332 -13.87 -27.57 -25.47
CA LEU A 332 -13.18 -28.10 -24.28
C LEU A 332 -12.62 -29.52 -24.52
N ARG A 333 -12.61 -30.04 -25.74
CA ARG A 333 -12.22 -31.43 -26.05
C ARG A 333 -10.76 -31.72 -25.67
N SER A 334 -9.85 -30.71 -25.74
CA SER A 334 -8.45 -30.82 -25.35
C SER A 334 -8.23 -30.77 -23.83
N ASN A 335 -9.19 -30.25 -23.06
CA ASN A 335 -9.06 -29.98 -21.64
C ASN A 335 -9.59 -31.14 -20.75
N LYS A 336 -9.06 -32.34 -20.97
CA LYS A 336 -9.54 -33.57 -20.32
C LYS A 336 -9.37 -33.58 -18.79
N LYS A 337 -8.55 -32.68 -18.23
CA LYS A 337 -8.31 -32.55 -16.79
C LYS A 337 -9.23 -31.56 -16.12
N LEU A 338 -10.17 -30.96 -16.84
CA LEU A 338 -11.05 -29.94 -16.32
C LEU A 338 -11.94 -30.49 -15.19
N GLU A 339 -11.84 -29.89 -14.01
CA GLU A 339 -12.54 -30.23 -12.78
C GLU A 339 -13.64 -29.23 -12.45
N VAL A 340 -13.44 -27.95 -12.82
CA VAL A 340 -14.31 -26.81 -12.52
C VAL A 340 -14.59 -26.03 -13.80
N LEU A 341 -15.86 -25.72 -14.06
CA LEU A 341 -16.27 -24.93 -15.22
C LEU A 341 -17.37 -23.95 -14.82
N TYR A 342 -17.08 -22.66 -14.88
CA TYR A 342 -18.06 -21.59 -14.79
C TYR A 342 -18.09 -20.83 -16.12
N CYS A 343 -19.14 -21.07 -16.92
CA CYS A 343 -19.34 -20.43 -18.22
C CYS A 343 -20.73 -19.82 -18.36
N GLN A 344 -21.39 -19.52 -17.25
CA GLN A 344 -22.70 -18.87 -17.22
C GLN A 344 -22.64 -17.46 -17.82
N ASN A 345 -23.81 -16.95 -18.22
CA ASN A 345 -23.98 -15.60 -18.76
C ASN A 345 -23.07 -15.30 -19.98
N ASN A 346 -22.99 -16.24 -20.89
CA ASN A 346 -22.34 -16.08 -22.19
C ASN A 346 -23.38 -16.15 -23.32
N ARG A 347 -22.91 -16.33 -24.54
CA ARG A 347 -23.74 -16.51 -25.73
C ARG A 347 -23.70 -17.94 -26.27
N LEU A 348 -23.40 -18.91 -25.40
CA LEU A 348 -23.39 -20.30 -25.83
C LEU A 348 -24.81 -20.75 -26.17
N SER A 349 -24.95 -21.43 -27.30
CA SER A 349 -26.20 -22.10 -27.67
C SER A 349 -26.14 -23.61 -27.44
N TRP A 350 -24.97 -24.16 -27.18
CA TRP A 350 -24.76 -25.58 -26.86
C TRP A 350 -23.34 -25.76 -26.27
N LEU A 351 -23.09 -26.94 -25.70
CA LEU A 351 -21.83 -27.29 -25.12
C LEU A 351 -21.57 -28.78 -25.13
N ASP A 352 -20.41 -29.23 -25.60
CA ASP A 352 -19.98 -30.61 -25.54
C ASP A 352 -18.92 -30.81 -24.43
N LEU A 353 -19.28 -31.62 -23.43
CA LEU A 353 -18.45 -31.98 -22.30
C LEU A 353 -18.09 -33.46 -22.27
N SER A 354 -18.30 -34.18 -23.36
CA SER A 354 -18.08 -35.64 -23.44
C SER A 354 -16.63 -36.03 -23.10
N SER A 355 -15.66 -35.17 -23.41
CA SER A 355 -14.24 -35.38 -23.11
C SER A 355 -13.83 -34.98 -21.67
N ASN A 356 -14.68 -34.28 -20.94
CA ASN A 356 -14.31 -33.65 -19.65
C ASN A 356 -14.82 -34.50 -18.47
N THR A 357 -14.40 -35.74 -18.39
CA THR A 357 -14.89 -36.73 -17.40
C THR A 357 -14.45 -36.45 -15.96
N ALA A 358 -13.48 -35.53 -15.76
CA ALA A 358 -13.01 -35.12 -14.45
C ALA A 358 -13.89 -34.05 -13.80
N LEU A 359 -14.81 -33.42 -14.53
CA LEU A 359 -15.70 -32.38 -14.00
C LEU A 359 -16.46 -32.84 -12.77
N ASP A 360 -16.49 -31.98 -11.75
CA ASP A 360 -17.31 -32.12 -10.56
C ASP A 360 -18.65 -31.40 -10.78
N PRO A 361 -19.78 -32.10 -10.79
CA PRO A 361 -21.10 -31.50 -11.04
C PRO A 361 -21.45 -30.35 -10.10
N ALA A 362 -20.94 -30.36 -8.87
CA ALA A 362 -21.15 -29.26 -7.90
C ALA A 362 -20.37 -27.98 -8.24
N LYS A 363 -19.46 -28.06 -9.22
CA LYS A 363 -18.57 -26.96 -9.64
C LYS A 363 -18.71 -26.66 -11.13
N VAL A 364 -19.88 -26.93 -11.69
CA VAL A 364 -20.21 -26.60 -13.08
C VAL A 364 -21.42 -25.71 -13.11
N ASP A 365 -21.26 -24.51 -13.67
CA ASP A 365 -22.38 -23.62 -13.97
C ASP A 365 -22.28 -23.16 -15.44
N CYS A 366 -23.28 -23.51 -16.22
CA CYS A 366 -23.44 -23.11 -17.62
C CYS A 366 -24.78 -22.37 -17.82
N SER A 367 -25.42 -21.89 -16.76
CA SER A 367 -26.71 -21.22 -16.78
C SER A 367 -26.63 -19.83 -17.43
N GLY A 368 -27.78 -19.24 -17.74
CA GLY A 368 -27.85 -17.86 -18.24
C GLY A 368 -27.22 -17.64 -19.62
N ASN A 369 -26.88 -18.68 -20.34
CA ASN A 369 -26.37 -18.57 -21.70
C ASN A 369 -27.52 -18.22 -22.65
N VAL A 370 -27.36 -17.10 -23.34
CA VAL A 370 -28.39 -16.56 -24.24
C VAL A 370 -27.78 -16.22 -25.58
N TYR A 371 -28.26 -16.83 -26.63
CA TYR A 371 -27.85 -16.53 -27.99
C TYR A 371 -28.98 -15.86 -28.77
N ASP A 372 -28.68 -14.73 -29.42
CA ASP A 372 -29.68 -13.99 -30.20
C ASP A 372 -29.80 -14.58 -31.59
N ILE A 373 -31.01 -15.00 -31.96
CA ILE A 373 -31.32 -15.51 -33.28
C ILE A 373 -32.25 -14.58 -34.03
N LYS A 374 -32.04 -14.48 -35.31
CA LYS A 374 -32.97 -13.79 -36.22
C LYS A 374 -33.84 -14.81 -36.89
N VAL A 375 -35.10 -14.90 -36.47
CA VAL A 375 -36.08 -15.73 -37.16
C VAL A 375 -36.53 -15.08 -38.46
N ASP A 376 -36.91 -15.89 -39.45
CA ASP A 376 -37.46 -15.40 -40.71
C ASP A 376 -38.92 -14.97 -40.56
N ARG A 377 -39.58 -14.59 -41.70
CA ARG A 377 -40.98 -14.18 -41.73
C ARG A 377 -41.93 -15.33 -41.38
N ASN A 378 -41.48 -16.56 -41.52
CA ASN A 378 -42.25 -17.78 -41.23
C ASN A 378 -42.02 -18.23 -39.77
N LEU A 379 -41.37 -17.44 -38.95
CA LEU A 379 -40.99 -17.72 -37.58
C LEU A 379 -40.01 -18.94 -37.48
N GLN A 380 -39.16 -19.10 -38.50
CA GLN A 380 -38.21 -20.19 -38.63
C GLN A 380 -36.77 -19.75 -38.48
N TYR A 381 -35.96 -20.59 -37.86
CA TYR A 381 -34.52 -20.42 -37.75
C TYR A 381 -33.84 -21.79 -37.91
N ARG A 382 -32.83 -21.85 -38.78
CA ARG A 382 -32.05 -23.09 -38.95
C ARG A 382 -31.10 -23.27 -37.80
N VAL A 383 -31.37 -24.20 -36.88
CA VAL A 383 -30.50 -24.48 -35.74
C VAL A 383 -29.18 -25.14 -36.14
N TYR A 384 -29.16 -25.76 -37.34
CA TYR A 384 -27.98 -26.24 -38.01
C TYR A 384 -28.03 -25.82 -39.48
N PRO A 385 -27.01 -25.21 -40.08
CA PRO A 385 -25.71 -24.86 -39.51
C PRO A 385 -25.59 -23.46 -38.89
N ASP A 386 -26.71 -22.74 -38.69
CA ASP A 386 -26.70 -21.30 -38.38
C ASP A 386 -26.34 -20.97 -36.92
N LEU A 387 -26.46 -21.98 -35.98
CA LEU A 387 -25.93 -21.79 -34.61
C LEU A 387 -24.40 -21.86 -34.62
N PRO A 388 -23.73 -21.08 -33.78
CA PRO A 388 -22.27 -21.04 -33.74
C PRO A 388 -21.65 -22.42 -33.50
N CYS A 389 -20.55 -22.70 -34.22
CA CYS A 389 -19.78 -23.92 -34.10
C CYS A 389 -18.27 -23.62 -34.09
N TYR A 390 -17.46 -24.54 -33.57
CA TYR A 390 -16.01 -24.38 -33.51
C TYR A 390 -15.26 -25.23 -34.55
N GLY A 391 -15.96 -25.75 -35.58
CA GLY A 391 -15.35 -26.50 -36.69
C GLY A 391 -16.39 -27.14 -37.59
N ALA A 392 -15.95 -27.87 -38.61
CA ALA A 392 -16.81 -28.56 -39.59
C ALA A 392 -16.85 -30.07 -39.37
N THR A 393 -16.31 -30.60 -38.28
CA THR A 393 -16.31 -32.05 -37.97
C THR A 393 -17.37 -32.39 -36.94
N GLU A 394 -17.80 -33.64 -36.89
CA GLU A 394 -18.78 -34.10 -35.90
C GLU A 394 -18.30 -33.79 -34.46
N GLY A 395 -19.25 -33.33 -33.62
CA GLY A 395 -18.98 -32.83 -32.25
C GLY A 395 -18.49 -31.37 -32.17
N THR A 396 -18.37 -30.68 -33.30
CA THR A 396 -17.99 -29.25 -33.36
C THR A 396 -19.16 -28.33 -33.69
N TYR A 397 -20.35 -28.86 -33.83
CA TYR A 397 -21.59 -28.15 -34.17
C TYR A 397 -22.79 -28.64 -33.34
N PHE A 398 -23.81 -27.83 -33.29
CA PHE A 398 -25.09 -28.17 -32.66
C PHE A 398 -25.73 -29.40 -33.34
N THR A 399 -26.24 -30.31 -32.56
CA THR A 399 -26.99 -31.50 -33.03
C THR A 399 -28.37 -31.52 -32.40
N ALA A 400 -29.40 -31.33 -33.22
CA ALA A 400 -30.78 -31.26 -32.74
C ALA A 400 -31.23 -32.55 -31.98
N ALA A 401 -30.67 -33.71 -32.31
CA ALA A 401 -30.93 -34.96 -31.62
C ALA A 401 -30.47 -34.97 -30.15
N ARG A 402 -29.52 -34.13 -29.77
CA ARG A 402 -29.07 -33.94 -28.37
C ARG A 402 -29.89 -32.88 -27.63
N ALA A 403 -30.79 -32.16 -28.31
CA ALA A 403 -31.61 -31.11 -27.70
C ALA A 403 -33.04 -31.67 -27.39
N SER A 404 -33.56 -31.24 -26.24
CA SER A 404 -34.91 -31.67 -25.77
C SER A 404 -35.58 -30.57 -24.96
N ASP A 405 -36.80 -30.82 -24.51
CA ASP A 405 -37.54 -29.93 -23.60
C ASP A 405 -37.71 -28.50 -24.15
N TRP A 406 -37.97 -28.42 -25.46
CA TRP A 406 -38.14 -27.12 -26.13
C TRP A 406 -39.40 -26.39 -25.63
N THR A 407 -39.25 -25.11 -25.30
CA THR A 407 -40.37 -24.23 -24.99
C THR A 407 -40.37 -23.07 -25.97
N GLY A 408 -41.56 -22.51 -26.29
CA GLY A 408 -41.70 -21.40 -27.22
C GLY A 408 -41.58 -21.75 -28.71
N GLY A 409 -41.17 -22.97 -29.03
CA GLY A 409 -41.07 -23.47 -30.41
C GLY A 409 -40.80 -24.96 -30.47
N THR A 410 -40.79 -25.50 -31.69
CA THR A 410 -40.51 -26.92 -31.99
C THR A 410 -39.43 -27.02 -33.05
N VAL A 411 -38.59 -28.08 -32.96
CA VAL A 411 -37.56 -28.35 -33.97
C VAL A 411 -38.01 -29.53 -34.83
N SER A 412 -37.92 -29.40 -36.14
CA SER A 412 -38.27 -30.45 -37.12
C SER A 412 -37.35 -30.37 -38.33
N LYS A 413 -37.34 -31.43 -39.15
CA LYS A 413 -36.63 -31.44 -40.42
C LYS A 413 -37.46 -30.68 -41.47
N VAL A 414 -36.88 -29.65 -42.06
CA VAL A 414 -37.42 -28.89 -43.20
C VAL A 414 -36.33 -28.86 -44.26
N ASP A 415 -36.59 -29.34 -45.43
CA ASP A 415 -35.64 -29.44 -46.55
C ASP A 415 -34.28 -30.04 -46.19
N GLY A 416 -34.30 -31.01 -45.31
CA GLY A 416 -33.08 -31.69 -44.81
C GLY A 416 -32.37 -31.00 -43.64
N TRP A 417 -32.75 -29.81 -43.26
CA TRP A 417 -32.18 -29.03 -42.17
C TRP A 417 -32.97 -29.16 -40.88
N ASP A 418 -32.31 -29.07 -39.75
CA ASP A 418 -32.99 -28.91 -38.46
C ASP A 418 -33.44 -27.45 -38.29
N VAL A 419 -34.72 -27.25 -38.23
CA VAL A 419 -35.35 -25.93 -38.20
C VAL A 419 -36.19 -25.76 -36.94
N LEU A 420 -35.89 -24.74 -36.15
CA LEU A 420 -36.74 -24.26 -35.07
C LEU A 420 -37.86 -23.42 -35.66
N THR A 421 -39.12 -23.77 -35.35
CA THR A 421 -40.29 -23.00 -35.67
C THR A 421 -40.92 -22.49 -34.37
N LEU A 422 -41.09 -21.14 -34.27
CA LEU A 422 -41.70 -20.55 -33.07
C LEU A 422 -43.21 -20.83 -33.05
N ASN A 423 -43.77 -20.98 -31.85
CA ASN A 423 -45.20 -21.26 -31.65
C ASN A 423 -46.09 -20.09 -32.11
N ASN A 424 -45.61 -18.89 -31.94
CA ASN A 424 -46.29 -17.64 -32.40
C ASN A 424 -45.31 -16.47 -32.45
N ARG A 425 -45.77 -15.28 -32.92
CA ARG A 425 -44.96 -14.06 -33.07
C ARG A 425 -44.62 -13.34 -31.77
N ASP A 426 -45.31 -13.70 -30.69
CA ASP A 426 -45.09 -13.07 -29.38
C ASP A 426 -44.01 -13.78 -28.58
N VAL A 427 -43.51 -14.90 -29.07
CA VAL A 427 -42.40 -15.66 -28.44
C VAL A 427 -41.14 -14.81 -28.56
N LYS A 428 -40.65 -14.37 -27.41
CA LYS A 428 -39.40 -13.60 -27.27
C LYS A 428 -38.21 -14.47 -26.93
N GLU A 429 -38.48 -15.62 -26.33
CA GLU A 429 -37.47 -16.57 -25.88
C GLU A 429 -37.88 -18.02 -26.17
N VAL A 430 -36.91 -18.80 -26.57
CA VAL A 430 -37.01 -20.25 -26.72
C VAL A 430 -36.00 -20.86 -25.80
N THR A 431 -36.46 -21.76 -24.89
CA THR A 431 -35.55 -22.50 -24.03
C THR A 431 -35.54 -23.98 -24.44
N TYR A 432 -34.43 -24.63 -24.19
CA TYR A 432 -34.28 -26.07 -24.41
C TYR A 432 -33.17 -26.61 -23.53
N LYS A 433 -33.07 -27.91 -23.37
CA LYS A 433 -31.98 -28.60 -22.72
C LYS A 433 -31.14 -29.34 -23.74
N TYR A 434 -29.82 -29.13 -23.68
CA TYR A 434 -28.87 -29.82 -24.55
C TYR A 434 -28.07 -30.85 -23.75
N ASP A 435 -28.02 -32.09 -24.25
CA ASP A 435 -27.21 -33.14 -23.66
C ASP A 435 -25.73 -32.89 -23.95
N THR A 436 -24.95 -32.61 -22.89
CA THR A 436 -23.53 -32.30 -22.99
C THR A 436 -22.66 -33.52 -23.34
N GLY A 437 -23.22 -34.72 -23.39
CA GLY A 437 -22.48 -35.98 -23.58
C GLY A 437 -21.67 -36.40 -22.33
N ASN A 438 -21.68 -35.63 -21.27
CA ASN A 438 -21.06 -35.97 -20.00
C ASN A 438 -22.12 -36.56 -19.06
N ALA A 439 -21.98 -37.84 -18.70
CA ALA A 439 -22.96 -38.53 -17.88
C ALA A 439 -23.19 -37.96 -16.48
N LYS A 440 -22.20 -37.27 -15.93
CA LYS A 440 -22.29 -36.62 -14.61
C LYS A 440 -23.03 -35.29 -14.68
N ILE A 441 -22.81 -34.50 -15.74
CA ILE A 441 -23.41 -33.17 -15.93
C ILE A 441 -24.80 -33.30 -16.57
N GLY A 442 -24.95 -34.22 -17.53
CA GLY A 442 -26.21 -34.46 -18.23
C GLY A 442 -26.59 -33.30 -19.15
N LYS A 443 -27.86 -32.85 -19.03
CA LYS A 443 -28.43 -31.81 -19.88
C LYS A 443 -28.31 -30.43 -19.24
N VAL A 444 -27.85 -29.45 -20.03
CA VAL A 444 -27.75 -28.03 -19.65
C VAL A 444 -28.79 -27.22 -20.41
N ALA A 445 -29.43 -26.26 -19.73
CA ALA A 445 -30.42 -25.40 -20.32
C ALA A 445 -29.76 -24.24 -21.08
N PHE A 446 -30.27 -23.93 -22.28
CA PHE A 446 -29.89 -22.78 -23.11
C PHE A 446 -31.12 -22.00 -23.51
N THR A 447 -30.90 -20.73 -23.82
CA THR A 447 -31.95 -19.80 -24.26
C THR A 447 -31.56 -19.16 -25.59
N LEU A 448 -32.51 -19.16 -26.54
CA LEU A 448 -32.42 -18.41 -27.78
C LEU A 448 -33.39 -17.22 -27.69
N LYS A 449 -32.90 -16.01 -27.83
CA LYS A 449 -33.72 -14.80 -27.95
C LYS A 449 -34.01 -14.50 -29.41
N THR A 450 -35.28 -14.23 -29.71
CA THR A 450 -35.77 -14.19 -31.10
C THR A 450 -35.93 -12.81 -31.68
N GLU A 451 -35.96 -11.72 -30.91
CA GLU A 451 -36.27 -10.41 -31.49
C GLU A 451 -35.55 -9.20 -30.93
N VAL A 452 -34.98 -9.24 -29.80
CA VAL A 452 -34.33 -8.04 -29.27
C VAL A 452 -32.92 -8.39 -28.82
N PRO A 453 -31.90 -8.02 -29.58
CA PRO A 453 -30.59 -8.07 -29.08
C PRO A 453 -30.56 -7.28 -27.77
N ALA A 454 -29.96 -7.84 -26.75
CA ALA A 454 -29.78 -7.11 -25.51
C ALA A 454 -29.22 -5.71 -25.83
N LYS A 455 -29.99 -4.68 -25.48
CA LYS A 455 -29.59 -3.29 -25.76
C LYS A 455 -28.37 -3.00 -24.87
N TYR A 456 -27.20 -3.03 -25.47
CA TYR A 456 -26.03 -2.46 -24.82
C TYR A 456 -26.07 -0.95 -24.97
N ILE A 457 -25.71 -0.28 -23.92
CA ILE A 457 -25.53 1.16 -23.90
C ILE A 457 -24.04 1.47 -23.80
N THR A 458 -23.70 2.62 -24.36
CA THR A 458 -22.33 3.15 -24.27
C THR A 458 -22.29 4.20 -23.18
N ILE A 459 -21.35 4.03 -22.26
CA ILE A 459 -21.04 5.03 -21.25
C ILE A 459 -19.77 5.73 -21.70
N SER A 460 -19.90 6.98 -22.10
CA SER A 460 -18.78 7.81 -22.54
C SER A 460 -18.35 8.78 -21.45
N PHE A 461 -17.10 9.21 -21.52
CA PHE A 461 -16.50 10.10 -20.54
C PHE A 461 -15.92 11.32 -21.26
N ASP A 462 -16.29 12.50 -20.77
CA ASP A 462 -15.87 13.80 -21.28
C ASP A 462 -14.89 14.42 -20.27
N PRO A 463 -13.67 14.81 -20.69
CA PRO A 463 -12.70 15.44 -19.81
C PRO A 463 -13.14 16.79 -19.25
N ASN A 464 -14.12 17.48 -19.86
CA ASN A 464 -14.73 18.72 -19.38
C ASN A 464 -13.69 19.75 -18.87
N GLY A 465 -12.75 20.11 -19.73
CA GLY A 465 -11.65 21.03 -19.43
C GLY A 465 -10.35 20.37 -18.99
N GLY A 466 -10.36 19.08 -18.63
CA GLY A 466 -9.14 18.27 -18.53
C GLY A 466 -8.63 17.80 -19.89
N THR A 467 -7.55 17.00 -19.91
CA THR A 467 -6.96 16.46 -21.15
C THR A 467 -6.83 14.93 -21.07
N GLY A 468 -6.57 14.30 -22.20
CA GLY A 468 -6.47 12.84 -22.32
C GLY A 468 -7.73 12.20 -22.88
N THR A 469 -7.77 10.88 -22.88
CA THR A 469 -8.90 10.10 -23.41
C THR A 469 -9.23 8.95 -22.48
N MET A 470 -10.51 8.69 -22.29
CA MET A 470 -11.02 7.47 -21.64
C MET A 470 -11.83 6.67 -22.65
N LYS A 471 -11.63 5.35 -22.67
CA LYS A 471 -12.44 4.49 -23.53
C LYS A 471 -13.87 4.45 -22.99
N PRO A 472 -14.88 4.55 -23.88
CA PRO A 472 -16.25 4.34 -23.50
C PRO A 472 -16.43 2.93 -22.91
N MET A 473 -17.23 2.81 -21.85
CA MET A 473 -17.68 1.53 -21.33
C MET A 473 -18.93 1.09 -22.10
N ARG A 474 -18.98 -0.19 -22.47
CA ARG A 474 -20.17 -0.80 -23.02
C ARG A 474 -20.82 -1.64 -21.93
N VAL A 475 -21.98 -1.22 -21.46
CA VAL A 475 -22.72 -1.87 -20.37
C VAL A 475 -24.12 -2.25 -20.84
N LYS A 476 -24.73 -3.23 -20.19
CA LYS A 476 -26.07 -3.66 -20.55
C LYS A 476 -27.12 -2.68 -20.01
N ALA A 477 -28.06 -2.28 -20.87
CA ALA A 477 -29.12 -1.37 -20.49
C ALA A 477 -29.97 -1.97 -19.35
N GLY A 478 -30.15 -1.24 -18.26
CA GLY A 478 -30.93 -1.63 -17.10
C GLY A 478 -30.19 -2.46 -16.06
N GLU A 479 -28.88 -2.69 -16.22
CA GLU A 479 -28.03 -3.30 -15.19
C GLU A 479 -27.15 -2.27 -14.48
N ASN A 480 -26.76 -2.58 -13.25
CA ASN A 480 -25.83 -1.75 -12.51
C ASN A 480 -24.42 -1.83 -13.10
N TYR A 481 -23.78 -0.69 -13.24
CA TYR A 481 -22.38 -0.57 -13.61
C TYR A 481 -21.65 0.38 -12.68
N THR A 482 -20.36 0.21 -12.53
CA THR A 482 -19.53 1.04 -11.65
C THR A 482 -18.83 2.11 -12.48
N LEU A 483 -18.96 3.37 -12.07
CA LEU A 483 -18.23 4.47 -12.70
C LEU A 483 -16.72 4.31 -12.40
N PRO A 484 -15.86 4.38 -13.44
CA PRO A 484 -14.43 4.17 -13.28
C PRO A 484 -13.76 5.34 -12.57
N GLU A 485 -12.54 5.12 -12.11
CA GLU A 485 -11.65 6.22 -11.74
C GLU A 485 -11.36 7.11 -12.95
N CYS A 486 -11.17 8.40 -12.71
CA CYS A 486 -10.86 9.36 -13.76
C CYS A 486 -9.38 9.24 -14.15
N THR A 487 -9.13 8.89 -15.41
CA THR A 487 -7.78 8.85 -15.99
C THR A 487 -7.44 10.07 -16.85
N PHE A 488 -8.34 11.05 -16.91
CA PHE A 488 -8.04 12.34 -17.53
C PHE A 488 -7.00 13.09 -16.69
N THR A 489 -6.16 13.83 -17.37
CA THR A 489 -5.27 14.79 -16.70
C THR A 489 -6.09 16.00 -16.28
N PRO A 490 -6.13 16.35 -14.99
CA PRO A 490 -6.85 17.52 -14.51
C PRO A 490 -6.33 18.83 -15.13
N PRO A 491 -7.14 19.88 -15.21
CA PRO A 491 -6.67 21.24 -15.43
C PRO A 491 -5.63 21.62 -14.34
N GLU A 492 -4.73 22.54 -14.68
CA GLU A 492 -3.69 23.01 -13.76
C GLU A 492 -4.30 23.48 -12.43
N GLY A 493 -3.72 23.01 -11.31
CA GLY A 493 -4.19 23.34 -9.96
C GLY A 493 -5.46 22.65 -9.50
N ARG A 494 -6.01 21.70 -10.26
CA ARG A 494 -7.24 20.99 -9.93
C ARG A 494 -7.05 19.49 -9.76
N GLU A 495 -8.00 18.86 -9.10
CA GLU A 495 -8.11 17.41 -8.98
C GLU A 495 -9.53 16.94 -9.29
N PHE A 496 -9.66 15.66 -9.59
CA PHE A 496 -10.96 15.09 -9.92
C PHE A 496 -11.91 15.13 -8.71
N ALA A 497 -13.12 15.64 -8.94
CA ALA A 497 -14.15 15.74 -7.91
C ALA A 497 -15.27 14.70 -8.08
N GLY A 498 -15.51 14.22 -9.31
CA GLY A 498 -16.55 13.24 -9.59
C GLY A 498 -17.05 13.33 -11.03
N TRP A 499 -17.94 12.42 -11.39
CA TRP A 499 -18.58 12.31 -12.68
C TRP A 499 -19.94 13.02 -12.71
N LEU A 500 -20.07 14.08 -13.48
CA LEU A 500 -21.33 14.81 -13.68
C LEU A 500 -22.17 14.09 -14.75
N ALA A 501 -23.33 13.62 -14.36
CA ALA A 501 -24.33 13.06 -15.27
C ALA A 501 -25.19 14.14 -15.90
N VAL A 502 -25.94 13.77 -16.96
CA VAL A 502 -26.84 14.66 -17.71
C VAL A 502 -27.95 15.28 -16.82
N ASN A 503 -28.34 14.56 -15.75
CA ASN A 503 -29.35 15.04 -14.79
C ASN A 503 -28.82 16.07 -13.78
N GLY A 504 -27.55 16.46 -13.89
CA GLY A 504 -26.89 17.40 -12.98
C GLY A 504 -26.33 16.80 -11.71
N THR A 505 -26.47 15.49 -11.51
CA THR A 505 -25.90 14.81 -10.33
C THR A 505 -24.42 14.50 -10.54
N VAL A 506 -23.60 14.77 -9.52
CA VAL A 506 -22.19 14.40 -9.50
C VAL A 506 -22.01 13.11 -8.69
N TYR A 507 -21.42 12.12 -9.31
CA TYR A 507 -21.13 10.82 -8.71
C TYR A 507 -19.62 10.66 -8.47
N PRO A 508 -19.20 10.25 -7.27
CA PRO A 508 -17.82 9.80 -7.05
C PRO A 508 -17.45 8.64 -7.97
N ALA A 509 -16.16 8.50 -8.28
CA ALA A 509 -15.66 7.27 -8.88
C ALA A 509 -16.00 6.06 -8.00
N GLY A 510 -16.18 4.89 -8.59
CA GLY A 510 -16.61 3.69 -7.87
C GLY A 510 -18.11 3.62 -7.58
N THR A 511 -18.89 4.67 -7.88
CA THR A 511 -20.35 4.67 -7.68
C THR A 511 -21.02 3.69 -8.64
N LYS A 512 -21.91 2.84 -8.10
CA LYS A 512 -22.77 1.97 -8.90
C LYS A 512 -23.99 2.76 -9.41
N VAL A 513 -24.17 2.76 -10.71
CA VAL A 513 -25.28 3.42 -11.39
C VAL A 513 -26.01 2.45 -12.32
N ILE A 514 -27.24 2.79 -12.69
CA ILE A 514 -28.06 2.02 -13.62
C ILE A 514 -28.56 2.93 -14.73
N SER A 515 -28.57 2.45 -15.98
CA SER A 515 -29.17 3.16 -17.10
C SER A 515 -29.76 2.19 -18.12
N SER A 516 -30.77 2.65 -18.86
CA SER A 516 -31.40 1.93 -19.98
C SER A 516 -31.06 2.55 -21.35
N TYR A 517 -30.23 3.61 -21.39
CA TYR A 517 -29.82 4.34 -22.58
C TYR A 517 -28.39 4.84 -22.44
N ASP A 518 -27.76 5.18 -23.57
CA ASP A 518 -26.42 5.71 -23.60
C ASP A 518 -26.27 6.90 -22.65
N GLN A 519 -25.15 6.92 -21.90
CA GLN A 519 -24.84 7.98 -20.96
C GLN A 519 -23.51 8.64 -21.33
N SER A 520 -23.43 9.92 -21.03
CA SER A 520 -22.18 10.64 -21.08
C SER A 520 -21.94 11.29 -19.73
N PHE A 521 -20.82 11.01 -19.14
CA PHE A 521 -20.39 11.60 -17.88
C PHE A 521 -19.29 12.62 -18.16
N LYS A 522 -19.38 13.78 -17.53
CA LYS A 522 -18.33 14.80 -17.59
C LYS A 522 -17.50 14.75 -16.30
N ALA A 523 -16.20 14.79 -16.42
CA ALA A 523 -15.35 14.99 -15.27
C ALA A 523 -15.67 16.33 -14.59
N THR A 524 -15.74 16.36 -13.29
CA THR A 524 -15.77 17.59 -12.51
C THR A 524 -14.47 17.76 -11.76
N TRP A 525 -14.07 18.99 -11.61
CA TRP A 525 -12.78 19.35 -11.05
C TRP A 525 -12.99 20.28 -9.88
N LYS A 526 -12.31 20.01 -8.78
CA LYS A 526 -12.20 20.90 -7.61
C LYS A 526 -10.78 21.39 -7.48
N ASP A 527 -10.60 22.48 -6.80
CA ASP A 527 -9.26 22.99 -6.55
C ASP A 527 -8.48 21.98 -5.71
N LYS A 528 -7.25 21.69 -6.14
CA LYS A 528 -6.38 20.78 -5.42
C LYS A 528 -5.99 21.46 -4.11
N GLU A 529 -6.16 20.75 -3.00
CA GLU A 529 -5.63 21.29 -1.74
C GLU A 529 -4.14 21.59 -1.91
N ALA A 530 -3.79 22.82 -1.57
CA ALA A 530 -2.41 23.25 -1.61
C ALA A 530 -1.57 22.33 -0.71
N ALA A 531 -0.50 21.80 -1.28
CA ALA A 531 0.42 20.95 -0.52
C ALA A 531 0.93 21.69 0.70
N GLU A 532 1.01 21.04 1.83
CA GLU A 532 1.74 21.60 2.98
C GLU A 532 3.23 21.69 2.65
N ILE A 533 3.77 22.85 2.88
CA ILE A 533 5.19 23.14 2.80
C ILE A 533 5.72 23.52 4.18
N THR A 534 7.00 23.33 4.38
CA THR A 534 7.67 23.61 5.67
C THR A 534 8.58 24.80 5.53
N ILE A 535 8.34 25.82 6.35
CA ILE A 535 9.22 26.99 6.49
C ILE A 535 10.08 26.77 7.74
N THR A 536 11.37 26.66 7.55
CA THR A 536 12.36 26.50 8.63
C THR A 536 13.05 27.81 8.92
N PHE A 537 13.63 27.94 10.11
CA PHE A 537 14.29 29.15 10.58
C PHE A 537 15.74 28.86 10.97
N ASP A 538 16.66 29.63 10.41
CA ASP A 538 18.10 29.52 10.65
C ASP A 538 18.54 30.74 11.49
N PRO A 539 19.14 30.53 12.65
CA PRO A 539 19.61 31.62 13.51
C PRO A 539 20.72 32.48 12.87
N ASN A 540 21.41 31.99 11.83
CA ASN A 540 22.40 32.71 11.03
C ASN A 540 23.35 33.57 11.88
N GLY A 541 24.06 32.95 12.83
CA GLY A 541 24.99 33.59 13.75
C GLY A 541 24.39 33.97 15.11
N GLY A 542 23.06 33.97 15.28
CA GLY A 542 22.38 33.99 16.57
C GLY A 542 22.38 32.63 17.22
N THR A 543 21.74 32.49 18.39
CA THR A 543 21.58 31.21 19.10
C THR A 543 20.13 30.92 19.46
N GLY A 544 19.83 29.68 19.78
CA GLY A 544 18.49 29.22 20.09
C GLY A 544 17.87 28.37 18.95
N THR A 545 16.62 27.99 19.10
CA THR A 545 15.87 27.19 18.11
C THR A 545 14.47 27.76 17.92
N MET A 546 13.97 27.73 16.68
CA MET A 546 12.59 28.00 16.34
C MET A 546 11.99 26.79 15.68
N GLN A 547 10.73 26.47 16.02
CA GLN A 547 10.04 25.35 15.40
C GLN A 547 9.69 25.69 13.95
N PRO A 548 9.85 24.75 13.03
CA PRO A 548 9.37 24.90 11.66
C PRO A 548 7.88 25.18 11.61
N MET A 549 7.46 26.01 10.67
CA MET A 549 6.04 26.26 10.39
C MET A 549 5.60 25.44 9.19
N LYS A 550 4.47 24.74 9.33
CA LYS A 550 3.77 24.13 8.21
C LYS A 550 2.71 25.09 7.70
N VAL A 551 2.76 25.41 6.43
CA VAL A 551 1.83 26.31 5.75
C VAL A 551 1.38 25.69 4.42
N LYS A 552 0.20 26.03 3.93
CA LYS A 552 -0.23 25.55 2.63
C LYS A 552 0.49 26.34 1.51
N SER A 553 0.96 25.61 0.50
CA SER A 553 1.63 26.20 -0.66
C SER A 553 0.76 27.26 -1.33
N GLY A 554 1.29 28.48 -1.48
CA GLY A 554 0.60 29.61 -2.08
C GLY A 554 -0.40 30.34 -1.18
N GLU A 555 -0.69 29.86 0.02
CA GLU A 555 -1.49 30.61 1.00
C GLU A 555 -0.63 31.67 1.72
N SER A 556 -1.29 32.77 2.05
CA SER A 556 -0.64 33.86 2.81
C SER A 556 -0.55 33.47 4.29
N PHE A 557 0.62 33.60 4.84
CA PHE A 557 0.87 33.47 6.27
C PHE A 557 1.75 34.62 6.76
N THR A 558 1.76 34.84 8.04
CA THR A 558 2.53 35.93 8.64
C THR A 558 3.86 35.40 9.14
N LEU A 559 4.96 36.05 8.77
CA LEU A 559 6.28 35.72 9.26
C LEU A 559 6.37 35.95 10.78
N PRO A 560 6.83 34.94 11.55
CA PRO A 560 6.84 35.04 13.00
C PRO A 560 7.87 36.02 13.53
N GLU A 561 7.68 36.46 14.77
CA GLU A 561 8.73 37.16 15.52
C GLU A 561 9.95 36.25 15.70
N CYS A 562 11.13 36.86 15.65
CA CYS A 562 12.37 36.13 15.85
C CYS A 562 12.61 35.85 17.33
N THR A 563 12.62 34.58 17.71
CA THR A 563 12.93 34.16 19.09
C THR A 563 14.37 33.67 19.26
N PHE A 564 15.20 33.79 18.23
CA PHE A 564 16.63 33.54 18.38
C PHE A 564 17.27 34.65 19.21
N THR A 565 18.26 34.27 19.99
CA THR A 565 19.08 35.23 20.71
C THR A 565 20.07 35.87 19.73
N PRO A 566 20.04 37.20 19.54
CA PRO A 566 20.95 37.88 18.65
C PRO A 566 22.43 37.72 19.06
N PRO A 567 23.36 37.80 18.11
CA PRO A 567 24.78 37.99 18.44
C PRO A 567 24.99 39.24 19.29
N GLU A 568 26.05 39.26 20.09
CA GLU A 568 26.36 40.38 20.98
C GLU A 568 26.40 41.73 20.21
N GLY A 569 25.73 42.74 20.75
CA GLY A 569 25.62 44.06 20.12
C GLY A 569 24.66 44.15 18.93
N LYS A 570 23.95 43.12 18.58
CA LYS A 570 23.05 43.08 17.42
C LYS A 570 21.58 42.95 17.84
N GLU A 571 20.71 43.38 16.95
CA GLU A 571 19.26 43.12 17.06
C GLU A 571 18.73 42.56 15.75
N PHE A 572 17.59 41.94 15.82
CA PHE A 572 16.96 41.35 14.65
C PHE A 572 16.56 42.39 13.61
N ALA A 573 16.96 42.20 12.38
CA ALA A 573 16.67 43.10 11.27
C ALA A 573 15.56 42.61 10.33
N GLY A 574 15.35 41.30 10.28
CA GLY A 574 14.35 40.68 9.42
C GLY A 574 14.76 39.29 8.97
N TRP A 575 13.84 38.61 8.32
CA TRP A 575 14.03 37.30 7.76
C TRP A 575 14.55 37.35 6.32
N LEU A 576 15.72 36.80 6.06
CA LEU A 576 16.29 36.66 4.72
C LEU A 576 15.74 35.37 4.08
N ALA A 577 14.96 35.53 3.05
CA ALA A 577 14.46 34.42 2.25
C ALA A 577 15.52 33.94 1.23
N SER A 578 15.33 32.75 0.68
CA SER A 578 16.16 32.16 -0.39
C SER A 578 16.25 33.05 -1.63
N THR A 579 15.27 33.92 -1.85
CA THR A 579 15.24 34.91 -2.91
C THR A 579 16.24 36.08 -2.72
N GLY A 580 16.93 36.15 -1.58
CA GLY A 580 17.84 37.21 -1.23
C GLY A 580 17.15 38.46 -0.66
N LYS A 581 15.82 38.46 -0.49
CA LYS A 581 15.10 39.60 0.12
C LYS A 581 14.95 39.40 1.62
N ILE A 582 15.00 40.51 2.35
CA ILE A 582 14.79 40.56 3.80
C ILE A 582 13.39 41.11 4.07
N PHE A 583 12.65 40.40 4.91
CA PHE A 583 11.29 40.76 5.33
C PHE A 583 11.24 40.97 6.84
N PRO A 584 10.62 42.03 7.35
CA PRO A 584 10.39 42.21 8.77
C PRO A 584 9.51 41.07 9.33
N ALA A 585 9.61 40.79 10.62
CA ALA A 585 8.61 40.00 11.31
C ALA A 585 7.21 40.64 11.15
N GLY A 586 6.17 39.85 11.17
CA GLY A 586 4.82 40.35 10.94
C GLY A 586 4.46 40.56 9.45
N THR A 587 5.40 40.37 8.51
CA THR A 587 5.14 40.54 7.06
C THR A 587 4.29 39.40 6.54
N PRO A 588 3.15 39.67 5.89
CA PRO A 588 2.41 38.61 5.14
C PRO A 588 3.26 38.10 3.97
N SER A 589 3.40 36.80 3.89
CA SER A 589 4.24 36.13 2.89
C SER A 589 3.56 34.87 2.36
N TYR A 590 3.95 34.42 1.17
CA TYR A 590 3.49 33.19 0.55
C TYR A 590 4.67 32.48 -0.11
N TYR A 591 4.72 31.16 0.06
CA TYR A 591 5.74 30.29 -0.52
C TYR A 591 5.06 29.15 -1.28
N TYR A 592 5.74 28.62 -2.29
CA TYR A 592 5.25 27.53 -3.12
C TYR A 592 6.01 26.21 -2.89
N HIS A 593 7.08 26.24 -2.12
CA HIS A 593 7.96 25.12 -1.78
C HIS A 593 8.59 25.37 -0.40
N ASP A 594 9.16 24.34 0.17
CA ASP A 594 9.92 24.46 1.42
C ASP A 594 10.99 25.57 1.29
N ASP A 595 11.13 26.37 2.32
CA ASP A 595 12.16 27.39 2.38
C ASP A 595 12.77 27.48 3.78
N THR A 596 13.98 28.06 3.83
CA THR A 596 14.68 28.33 5.08
C THR A 596 14.94 29.82 5.19
N LEU A 597 14.26 30.43 6.15
CA LEU A 597 14.41 31.87 6.45
C LEU A 597 15.54 32.04 7.44
N LYS A 598 16.53 32.84 7.05
CA LYS A 598 17.68 33.13 7.90
C LYS A 598 17.48 34.44 8.64
N ALA A 599 17.71 34.44 9.94
CA ALA A 599 17.70 35.67 10.70
C ALA A 599 18.80 36.62 10.18
N THR A 600 18.47 37.88 10.04
CA THR A 600 19.47 38.92 9.77
C THR A 600 19.60 39.85 10.97
N TRP A 601 20.79 40.34 11.18
CA TRP A 601 21.15 41.09 12.33
C TRP A 601 21.72 42.46 11.92
N LYS A 602 21.26 43.49 12.57
CA LYS A 602 21.80 44.83 12.43
C LYS A 602 22.40 45.30 13.76
N ASP A 603 23.28 46.25 13.70
CA ASP A 603 23.83 46.83 14.93
C ASP A 603 22.72 47.51 15.71
N LYS A 604 22.69 47.31 17.04
CA LYS A 604 21.82 48.09 17.91
C LYS A 604 22.17 49.55 17.78
N ALA A 605 21.16 50.38 17.63
CA ALA A 605 21.36 51.83 17.62
C ALA A 605 22.05 52.24 18.92
N GLU A 606 23.16 52.97 18.81
CA GLU A 606 23.81 53.55 19.95
C GLU A 606 22.84 54.44 20.70
N VAL A 607 22.59 54.09 21.95
CA VAL A 607 21.72 54.91 22.81
C VAL A 607 22.48 56.13 23.26
N ASP A 608 22.10 57.31 22.78
CA ASP A 608 22.65 58.53 23.31
C ASP A 608 22.03 58.85 24.68
N VAL A 609 22.77 58.48 25.72
CA VAL A 609 22.28 58.56 27.10
C VAL A 609 22.07 60.05 27.56
N THR A 610 22.49 61.06 26.77
CA THR A 610 22.13 62.44 27.05
C THR A 610 20.68 62.79 26.75
N GLU A 611 20.01 61.97 25.91
CA GLU A 611 18.57 62.09 25.68
C GLU A 611 17.73 61.38 26.79
N MET A 612 18.35 60.39 27.48
CA MET A 612 17.68 59.65 28.55
C MET A 612 17.87 60.35 29.94
N PHE A 613 19.02 61.00 30.18
CA PHE A 613 19.36 61.61 31.46
C PHE A 613 19.82 63.05 31.29
N THR A 614 19.14 63.91 32.01
CA THR A 614 19.35 65.35 31.87
C THR A 614 20.66 65.87 32.50
N ASP A 615 21.32 65.06 33.31
CA ASP A 615 22.55 65.39 34.02
C ASP A 615 23.82 64.74 33.45
N VAL A 616 23.66 64.00 32.31
CA VAL A 616 24.78 63.38 31.61
C VAL A 616 25.21 64.28 30.44
N THR A 617 26.50 64.67 30.39
CA THR A 617 27.07 65.39 29.28
C THR A 617 28.21 64.61 28.61
N LYS A 618 28.42 64.77 27.32
CA LYS A 618 29.49 64.10 26.57
C LYS A 618 30.90 64.50 27.04
N ASN A 619 31.38 63.93 28.16
CA ASN A 619 32.68 64.07 28.76
C ASN A 619 33.47 62.76 28.78
N TRP A 620 34.60 62.72 29.49
CA TRP A 620 35.44 61.52 29.55
C TRP A 620 34.74 60.26 30.10
N ALA A 621 33.70 60.39 30.90
CA ALA A 621 32.93 59.24 31.44
C ALA A 621 31.78 58.81 30.56
N TYR A 622 31.40 59.61 29.56
CA TYR A 622 30.28 59.36 28.68
C TYR A 622 30.30 57.95 28.01
N PRO A 623 31.46 57.50 27.44
CA PRO A 623 31.48 56.15 26.82
C PRO A 623 31.20 55.03 27.81
N GLY A 624 31.66 55.13 29.03
CA GLY A 624 31.40 54.14 30.09
C GLY A 624 29.96 54.17 30.55
N ILE A 625 29.36 55.35 30.70
CA ILE A 625 27.93 55.46 31.04
C ILE A 625 27.05 54.88 29.94
N GLN A 626 27.37 55.26 28.69
CA GLN A 626 26.65 54.73 27.53
C GLN A 626 26.76 53.20 27.43
N TYR A 627 27.94 52.65 27.65
CA TYR A 627 28.14 51.19 27.66
C TYR A 627 27.29 50.53 28.75
N CYS A 628 27.34 51.02 29.99
CA CYS A 628 26.60 50.47 31.12
C CYS A 628 25.07 50.52 30.93
N VAL A 629 24.56 51.62 30.38
CA VAL A 629 23.12 51.77 30.10
C VAL A 629 22.68 50.88 28.94
N THR A 630 23.44 50.86 27.85
CA THR A 630 23.15 50.02 26.67
C THR A 630 23.14 48.55 27.01
N HIS A 631 24.04 48.10 27.92
CA HIS A 631 24.11 46.70 28.36
C HIS A 631 23.28 46.38 29.61
N GLN A 632 22.45 47.34 30.04
CA GLN A 632 21.58 47.20 31.22
C GLN A 632 22.33 46.91 32.53
N LEU A 633 23.63 47.24 32.60
CA LEU A 633 24.44 47.04 33.80
C LEU A 633 24.14 48.11 34.87
N MET A 634 23.65 49.27 34.49
CA MET A 634 23.21 50.34 35.37
C MET A 634 22.01 51.09 34.79
N SER A 635 21.14 51.57 35.69
CA SER A 635 20.04 52.49 35.37
C SER A 635 20.21 53.77 36.14
N GLY A 636 19.57 54.85 35.71
CA GLY A 636 19.62 56.15 36.44
C GLY A 636 19.06 56.08 37.85
N VAL A 637 19.26 57.09 38.62
CA VAL A 637 18.82 57.21 40.04
C VAL A 637 17.37 57.70 40.19
N GLY A 638 16.65 57.86 39.07
CA GLY A 638 15.28 58.36 38.99
C GLY A 638 15.23 59.85 38.55
N GLY A 639 14.04 60.27 38.14
CA GLY A 639 13.80 61.65 37.69
C GLY A 639 14.60 62.04 36.44
N ASN A 640 14.90 61.07 35.50
CA ASN A 640 15.75 61.26 34.33
C ASN A 640 17.16 61.75 34.65
N LEU A 641 17.74 61.33 35.78
CA LEU A 641 19.12 61.67 36.19
C LEU A 641 19.96 60.40 36.28
N PHE A 642 21.18 60.42 35.79
CA PHE A 642 22.17 59.35 35.94
C PHE A 642 23.07 59.54 37.14
N ALA A 643 23.21 60.81 37.61
CA ALA A 643 23.99 61.23 38.75
C ALA A 643 25.51 60.87 38.67
N PRO A 644 26.22 61.21 37.57
CA PRO A 644 27.62 60.81 37.36
C PRO A 644 28.63 61.32 38.35
N LYS A 645 28.24 62.29 39.19
CA LYS A 645 29.09 62.90 40.24
C LYS A 645 28.78 62.34 41.66
N MET A 646 27.81 61.45 41.81
CA MET A 646 27.53 60.81 43.11
C MET A 646 28.61 59.80 43.46
N THR A 647 28.95 59.66 44.72
CA THR A 647 29.89 58.65 45.20
C THR A 647 29.21 57.24 45.11
N THR A 648 29.80 56.35 44.38
CA THR A 648 29.34 54.95 44.19
C THR A 648 29.66 54.17 45.45
N THR A 649 28.67 53.40 45.96
CA THR A 649 28.90 52.53 47.12
C THR A 649 29.64 51.23 46.65
N ARG A 650 30.38 50.59 47.58
CA ARG A 650 31.04 49.32 47.29
C ARG A 650 30.09 48.24 46.67
N ALA A 651 28.83 48.25 47.05
CA ALA A 651 27.83 47.34 46.54
C ALA A 651 27.50 47.61 45.03
N GLN A 652 27.43 48.88 44.65
CA GLN A 652 27.20 49.29 43.25
C GLN A 652 28.39 48.98 42.35
N ILE A 653 29.64 49.10 42.90
CA ILE A 653 30.84 48.68 42.15
C ILE A 653 30.89 47.16 41.93
N VAL A 654 30.52 46.38 42.94
CA VAL A 654 30.46 44.92 42.81
C VAL A 654 29.44 44.49 41.76
N GLN A 655 28.31 45.18 41.66
CA GLN A 655 27.29 44.90 40.67
C GLN A 655 27.71 45.20 39.21
N ILE A 656 28.68 46.13 39.05
CA ILE A 656 29.28 46.46 37.75
C ILE A 656 30.42 45.49 37.35
N LEU A 657 31.07 44.86 38.32
CA LEU A 657 32.22 43.97 38.10
C LEU A 657 31.84 42.48 38.03
N TYR A 658 30.62 42.09 38.34
CA TYR A 658 30.05 40.77 38.23
C TYR A 658 28.92 40.74 37.18
#